data_9c8c1fb54792249118c9a429f1e71850
#
_entry.id   9c8c1fb54792249118c9a429f1e71850
#
_cell.length_a   1.000
_cell.length_b   1.000
_cell.length_c   1.000
_cell.angle_alpha   90.00
_cell.angle_beta   90.00
_cell.angle_gamma   90.00
#
_symmetry.space_group_name_H-M   'P 1'
#
loop_
_entity.id
_entity.type
_entity.pdbx_description
1 polymer ?
#
loop_
_entity_poly.entity_id
_entity_poly.type
_entity_poly.pdbx_seq_one_letter_code
_entity_poly.pdbx_strand_id
1 'polypeptide(L)'
;MRNFFQAIVFSASSRLLVPVYSFFFTDKQIIILNDDTLKTVDETWLSGDSLFYEIDGQIDFLDKGEIKTHGKRNIRHVFLGIKGTIIENLNRLEDGINPLLEKNHIPIELNLTHPLTLLPLFLFLFIMVWLRRVVKPDPGDIQEERDTELSQEPKNEVPTRLDIVRFFLNLFKYQIGAEPNAPAEFVPLMSKNTGPNYIFELRVKHMADWAKRRMTIGPLGEESGSKSKCYYVIYDVHMVVKIPVRPIDDFEEYIASIKKEVHIVNKLIPKECIIPKVSVILGLIHSFPYSEDIPPERLEGRYINWLRKSTEYQKFLKINNTFVFMMDLSKYYFLSHILDELHDIKHLIAREIIENAHIIWEPAKFKGRYGTENDGIVEIRDIFNRSEANIRRLLDKADVRTSVPIYQIQSWFFTHLAAIPVTADANGFPDRFIIGLNRLLKKTMQDNSDVVDEYRKIIKNYIYGSSFEQNRPQMEAVTANLLDILALFREKRVSMRDLKPDNLFVAGDPARYPLFLKSAQEFSIGIIDVETAVDFEKSQYKKIKQPMLGGTPFYATPSHFIKNDVLIFKFKNLGKILHLQDWHATLIMIYKVITGDLLFEQTARLFAEVRNLMVNANKPGGHQTDVFEEASRIFWHSAVSEFQIKMAESEKSLKTVVVGLTESVKYMFDKALVKEKKSIVKAIKKCVDSQDIFDKGHIRDQLLRCSYAKTCQFKADLENEAKRSGNLSTPRTEAIAFLHKLADLKALFGQHVYVQKFLSQPEPKMSAYDILTFMFNVVFHNMYRSEWAPLFGEAVIDCDMPNEETVIEETQ
;
A
#
# COMPACT_ATOMS: atom_id res chain seq x y z
N MET A 1 5.95 -3.99 -41.75
CA MET A 1 5.21 -5.26 -41.57
C MET A 1 5.49 -5.91 -40.22
N ARG A 2 6.72 -6.19 -39.78
CA ARG A 2 7.02 -6.87 -38.52
C ARG A 2 6.48 -6.12 -37.30
N ASN A 3 6.68 -4.79 -37.21
CA ASN A 3 6.16 -3.94 -36.10
C ASN A 3 4.63 -3.80 -36.15
N PHE A 4 4.03 -3.87 -37.32
CA PHE A 4 2.58 -3.84 -37.51
C PHE A 4 1.95 -5.16 -37.02
N PHE A 5 2.51 -6.30 -37.37
CA PHE A 5 2.08 -7.60 -36.86
C PHE A 5 2.26 -7.71 -35.34
N GLN A 6 3.37 -7.19 -34.79
CA GLN A 6 3.56 -7.16 -33.34
C GLN A 6 2.53 -6.27 -32.62
N ALA A 7 2.15 -5.13 -33.19
CA ALA A 7 1.12 -4.26 -32.63
C ALA A 7 -0.27 -4.92 -32.66
N ILE A 8 -0.62 -5.63 -33.75
CA ILE A 8 -1.87 -6.39 -33.84
C ILE A 8 -1.88 -7.55 -32.83
N VAL A 9 -0.80 -8.32 -32.75
CA VAL A 9 -0.69 -9.46 -31.81
C VAL A 9 -0.74 -8.96 -30.35
N PHE A 10 -0.09 -7.85 -30.04
CA PHE A 10 -0.14 -7.26 -28.69
C PHE A 10 -1.55 -6.72 -28.36
N SER A 11 -2.20 -6.03 -29.28
CA SER A 11 -3.57 -5.53 -29.12
C SER A 11 -4.59 -6.67 -28.98
N ALA A 12 -4.46 -7.75 -29.78
CA ALA A 12 -5.30 -8.93 -29.68
C ALA A 12 -5.06 -9.69 -28.36
N SER A 13 -3.83 -9.84 -27.90
CA SER A 13 -3.50 -10.54 -26.67
C SER A 13 -3.99 -9.76 -25.43
N SER A 14 -3.84 -8.44 -25.40
CA SER A 14 -4.26 -7.64 -24.26
C SER A 14 -5.77 -7.43 -24.15
N ARG A 15 -6.47 -7.36 -25.29
CA ARG A 15 -7.92 -7.08 -25.34
C ARG A 15 -8.83 -8.31 -25.34
N LEU A 16 -8.36 -9.45 -25.82
CA LEU A 16 -9.12 -10.69 -25.89
C LEU A 16 -8.67 -11.74 -24.87
N LEU A 17 -7.37 -11.98 -24.75
CA LEU A 17 -6.86 -13.06 -23.91
C LEU A 17 -6.94 -12.74 -22.41
N VAL A 18 -6.69 -11.48 -22.00
CA VAL A 18 -6.74 -11.10 -20.60
C VAL A 18 -8.15 -11.17 -20.03
N PRO A 19 -9.19 -10.58 -20.67
CA PRO A 19 -10.57 -10.73 -20.18
C PRO A 19 -11.06 -12.18 -20.18
N VAL A 20 -10.76 -12.95 -21.23
CA VAL A 20 -11.13 -14.38 -21.31
C VAL A 20 -10.38 -15.18 -20.23
N TYR A 21 -9.08 -14.91 -20.02
CA TYR A 21 -8.31 -15.56 -18.97
C TYR A 21 -8.87 -15.21 -17.59
N SER A 22 -9.15 -13.94 -17.29
CA SER A 22 -9.72 -13.52 -16.02
C SER A 22 -11.10 -14.14 -15.78
N PHE A 23 -11.92 -14.27 -16.84
CA PHE A 23 -13.22 -14.91 -16.75
C PHE A 23 -13.13 -16.40 -16.36
N PHE A 24 -12.14 -17.15 -16.88
CA PHE A 24 -11.99 -18.59 -16.65
C PHE A 24 -11.21 -18.94 -15.35
N PHE A 25 -10.31 -18.08 -14.89
CA PHE A 25 -9.33 -18.41 -13.86
C PHE A 25 -9.45 -17.56 -12.58
N THR A 26 -10.58 -16.87 -12.36
CA THR A 26 -10.89 -16.23 -11.10
C THR A 26 -11.81 -17.11 -10.24
N ASP A 27 -11.65 -17.05 -8.93
CA ASP A 27 -12.51 -17.77 -7.97
C ASP A 27 -13.88 -17.09 -7.77
N LYS A 28 -14.20 -16.09 -8.56
CA LYS A 28 -15.46 -15.33 -8.47
C LYS A 28 -16.67 -16.20 -8.81
N GLN A 29 -17.78 -15.98 -8.12
CA GLN A 29 -19.08 -16.59 -8.38
C GLN A 29 -19.84 -15.82 -9.47
N ILE A 30 -20.93 -16.40 -9.97
CA ILE A 30 -21.75 -15.79 -11.02
C ILE A 30 -23.21 -15.77 -10.60
N ILE A 31 -23.86 -14.64 -10.82
CA ILE A 31 -25.31 -14.46 -10.73
C ILE A 31 -25.84 -14.23 -12.15
N ILE A 32 -26.84 -14.99 -12.57
CA ILE A 32 -27.55 -14.76 -13.83
C ILE A 32 -28.96 -14.28 -13.48
N LEU A 33 -29.29 -13.10 -13.98
CA LEU A 33 -30.61 -12.50 -13.81
C LEU A 33 -31.62 -13.09 -14.81
N ASN A 34 -32.90 -12.82 -14.58
CA ASN A 34 -33.95 -13.30 -15.45
C ASN A 34 -33.93 -12.70 -16.86
N ASP A 35 -33.33 -11.55 -17.04
CA ASP A 35 -33.07 -10.89 -18.34
C ASP A 35 -31.80 -11.42 -19.05
N ASP A 36 -31.21 -12.51 -18.55
CA ASP A 36 -29.96 -13.11 -19.00
C ASP A 36 -28.72 -12.20 -18.77
N THR A 37 -28.84 -11.13 -18.00
CA THR A 37 -27.69 -10.32 -17.58
C THR A 37 -26.83 -11.14 -16.60
N LEU A 38 -25.50 -11.06 -16.76
CA LEU A 38 -24.55 -11.80 -15.97
C LEU A 38 -23.75 -10.87 -15.07
N LYS A 39 -23.79 -11.11 -13.75
CA LYS A 39 -22.94 -10.42 -12.76
C LYS A 39 -21.88 -11.39 -12.24
N THR A 40 -20.63 -10.99 -12.28
CA THR A 40 -19.51 -11.73 -11.67
C THR A 40 -19.25 -11.11 -10.29
N VAL A 41 -19.30 -11.93 -9.25
CA VAL A 41 -19.27 -11.49 -7.85
C VAL A 41 -18.22 -12.28 -7.08
N ASP A 42 -17.72 -11.70 -6.00
CA ASP A 42 -16.70 -12.34 -5.17
C ASP A 42 -17.32 -13.47 -4.33
N GLU A 43 -18.47 -13.22 -3.73
CA GLU A 43 -19.18 -14.19 -2.90
C GLU A 43 -20.71 -13.99 -2.96
N THR A 44 -21.49 -15.06 -2.71
CA THR A 44 -22.96 -14.98 -2.62
C THR A 44 -23.48 -15.79 -1.44
N TRP A 45 -24.58 -15.33 -0.81
CA TRP A 45 -25.30 -16.08 0.21
C TRP A 45 -26.78 -15.70 0.24
N LEU A 46 -27.62 -16.64 0.67
CA LEU A 46 -29.05 -16.43 0.79
C LEU A 46 -29.41 -16.06 2.23
N SER A 47 -30.25 -15.02 2.40
CA SER A 47 -30.88 -14.69 3.66
C SER A 47 -32.34 -14.30 3.42
N GLY A 48 -33.27 -15.11 3.91
CA GLY A 48 -34.71 -14.98 3.61
C GLY A 48 -34.99 -15.12 2.12
N ASP A 49 -35.69 -14.13 1.54
CA ASP A 49 -36.06 -14.09 0.13
C ASP A 49 -35.08 -13.25 -0.73
N SER A 50 -33.95 -12.87 -0.21
CA SER A 50 -32.93 -12.09 -0.92
C SER A 50 -31.62 -12.84 -1.06
N LEU A 51 -30.96 -12.70 -2.21
CA LEU A 51 -29.58 -13.13 -2.45
C LEU A 51 -28.67 -11.94 -2.26
N PHE A 52 -27.81 -12.00 -1.26
CA PHE A 52 -26.73 -11.05 -1.07
C PHE A 52 -25.52 -11.49 -1.86
N TYR A 53 -24.79 -10.52 -2.41
CA TYR A 53 -23.56 -10.76 -3.14
C TYR A 53 -22.52 -9.66 -2.89
N GLU A 54 -21.26 -10.00 -3.01
CA GLU A 54 -20.14 -9.10 -2.84
C GLU A 54 -19.41 -8.86 -4.18
N ILE A 55 -19.14 -7.60 -4.52
CA ILE A 55 -18.29 -7.20 -5.65
C ILE A 55 -17.29 -6.17 -5.15
N ASP A 56 -15.99 -6.44 -5.32
CA ASP A 56 -14.89 -5.54 -4.99
C ASP A 56 -15.02 -4.93 -3.58
N GLY A 57 -15.44 -5.79 -2.62
CA GLY A 57 -15.61 -5.40 -1.23
C GLY A 57 -16.92 -4.70 -0.89
N GLN A 58 -17.84 -4.53 -1.83
CA GLN A 58 -19.18 -3.98 -1.58
C GLN A 58 -20.23 -5.08 -1.59
N ILE A 59 -21.12 -5.06 -0.59
CA ILE A 59 -22.25 -5.98 -0.48
C ILE A 59 -23.50 -5.31 -1.03
N ASP A 60 -24.18 -5.98 -1.93
CA ASP A 60 -25.48 -5.60 -2.47
C ASP A 60 -26.43 -6.81 -2.44
N PHE A 61 -27.69 -6.65 -2.79
CA PHE A 61 -28.65 -7.74 -2.76
C PHE A 61 -29.58 -7.69 -3.97
N LEU A 62 -30.17 -8.85 -4.27
CA LEU A 62 -31.21 -9.08 -5.28
C LEU A 62 -32.33 -9.90 -4.69
N ASP A 63 -33.56 -9.61 -5.06
CA ASP A 63 -34.69 -10.45 -4.71
C ASP A 63 -34.63 -11.78 -5.48
N LYS A 64 -35.02 -12.88 -4.82
CA LYS A 64 -35.02 -14.22 -5.43
C LYS A 64 -35.77 -14.28 -6.76
N GLY A 65 -36.84 -13.48 -6.91
CA GLY A 65 -37.62 -13.34 -8.14
C GLY A 65 -36.88 -12.81 -9.35
N GLU A 66 -35.77 -12.12 -9.15
CA GLU A 66 -34.91 -11.52 -10.19
C GLU A 66 -33.80 -12.45 -10.68
N ILE A 67 -33.57 -13.56 -9.98
CA ILE A 67 -32.44 -14.43 -10.16
C ILE A 67 -32.82 -15.70 -10.90
N LYS A 68 -32.19 -15.97 -12.04
CA LYS A 68 -32.32 -17.22 -12.78
C LYS A 68 -31.46 -18.34 -12.20
N THR A 69 -30.23 -18.03 -11.82
CA THR A 69 -29.29 -18.95 -11.17
C THR A 69 -28.10 -18.22 -10.54
N HIS A 70 -27.50 -18.82 -9.53
CA HIS A 70 -26.28 -18.29 -8.88
C HIS A 70 -25.37 -19.44 -8.42
N GLY A 71 -24.11 -19.14 -8.12
CA GLY A 71 -23.15 -20.05 -7.53
C GLY A 71 -21.83 -20.21 -8.30
N LYS A 72 -21.09 -21.28 -7.99
CA LYS A 72 -19.79 -21.55 -8.66
C LYS A 72 -19.98 -21.78 -10.15
N ARG A 73 -19.03 -21.32 -10.95
CA ARG A 73 -19.06 -21.43 -12.42
C ARG A 73 -19.19 -22.87 -12.89
N ASN A 74 -20.08 -23.10 -13.81
CA ASN A 74 -20.20 -24.36 -14.55
C ASN A 74 -20.15 -24.11 -16.07
N ILE A 75 -20.07 -25.16 -16.87
CA ILE A 75 -19.92 -25.08 -18.35
C ILE A 75 -21.02 -24.21 -18.97
N ARG A 76 -22.26 -24.24 -18.45
CA ARG A 76 -23.39 -23.45 -18.97
C ARG A 76 -23.22 -21.96 -18.68
N HIS A 77 -22.73 -21.60 -17.48
CA HIS A 77 -22.41 -20.22 -17.11
C HIS A 77 -21.28 -19.67 -17.97
N VAL A 78 -20.28 -20.51 -18.26
CA VAL A 78 -19.15 -20.17 -19.13
C VAL A 78 -19.64 -19.81 -20.54
N PHE A 79 -20.53 -20.61 -21.14
CA PHE A 79 -21.04 -20.34 -22.49
C PHE A 79 -21.85 -19.05 -22.58
N LEU A 80 -22.65 -18.71 -21.58
CA LEU A 80 -23.45 -17.48 -21.57
C LEU A 80 -22.57 -16.23 -21.41
N GLY A 81 -21.57 -16.29 -20.53
CA GLY A 81 -20.63 -15.17 -20.29
C GLY A 81 -19.68 -14.91 -21.46
N ILE A 82 -19.20 -15.98 -22.13
CA ILE A 82 -18.31 -15.86 -23.28
C ILE A 82 -18.97 -15.10 -24.45
N LYS A 83 -20.24 -15.34 -24.74
CA LYS A 83 -20.90 -14.78 -25.92
C LYS A 83 -20.93 -13.24 -25.91
N GLY A 84 -21.31 -12.63 -24.80
CA GLY A 84 -21.36 -11.17 -24.68
C GLY A 84 -19.97 -10.53 -24.70
N THR A 85 -19.05 -11.05 -23.87
CA THR A 85 -17.69 -10.52 -23.72
C THR A 85 -16.84 -10.65 -24.99
N ILE A 86 -17.00 -11.75 -25.74
CA ILE A 86 -16.28 -11.94 -27.01
C ILE A 86 -16.78 -10.95 -28.07
N ILE A 87 -18.09 -10.77 -28.23
CA ILE A 87 -18.64 -9.85 -29.21
C ILE A 87 -18.20 -8.41 -28.92
N GLU A 88 -18.27 -7.98 -27.66
CA GLU A 88 -17.86 -6.61 -27.28
C GLU A 88 -16.36 -6.37 -27.52
N ASN A 89 -15.51 -7.33 -27.17
CA ASN A 89 -14.06 -7.19 -27.39
C ASN A 89 -13.66 -7.34 -28.86
N LEU A 90 -14.41 -8.11 -29.68
CA LEU A 90 -14.19 -8.18 -31.13
C LEU A 90 -14.55 -6.85 -31.79
N ASN A 91 -15.64 -6.20 -31.40
CA ASN A 91 -16.01 -4.86 -31.91
C ASN A 91 -14.94 -3.82 -31.54
N ARG A 92 -14.45 -3.80 -30.29
CA ARG A 92 -13.35 -2.91 -29.87
C ARG A 92 -12.04 -3.16 -30.60
N LEU A 93 -11.77 -4.37 -31.01
CA LEU A 93 -10.59 -4.76 -31.78
C LEU A 93 -10.71 -4.32 -33.23
N GLU A 94 -11.90 -4.45 -33.82
CA GLU A 94 -12.27 -3.98 -35.14
C GLU A 94 -12.11 -2.47 -35.24
N ASP A 95 -12.66 -1.71 -34.27
CA ASP A 95 -12.51 -0.26 -34.14
C ASP A 95 -11.05 0.21 -34.00
N GLY A 96 -10.17 -0.64 -33.46
CA GLY A 96 -8.76 -0.34 -33.30
C GLY A 96 -7.89 -0.72 -34.50
N ILE A 97 -8.28 -1.74 -35.27
CA ILE A 97 -7.51 -2.26 -36.42
C ILE A 97 -7.85 -1.58 -37.73
N ASN A 98 -9.12 -1.31 -38.02
CA ASN A 98 -9.55 -0.69 -39.27
C ASN A 98 -8.90 0.67 -39.54
N PRO A 99 -8.76 1.58 -38.57
CA PRO A 99 -8.01 2.84 -38.78
C PRO A 99 -6.51 2.62 -39.05
N LEU A 100 -5.92 1.53 -38.50
CA LEU A 100 -4.52 1.19 -38.78
C LEU A 100 -4.31 0.60 -40.18
N LEU A 101 -5.30 -0.16 -40.70
CA LEU A 101 -5.29 -0.66 -42.07
C LEU A 101 -5.42 0.47 -43.06
N GLU A 102 -6.33 1.41 -42.81
CA GLU A 102 -6.55 2.61 -43.63
C GLU A 102 -5.30 3.50 -43.63
N LYS A 103 -4.69 3.77 -42.50
CA LYS A 103 -3.43 4.52 -42.37
C LYS A 103 -2.27 3.92 -43.15
N ASN A 104 -2.25 2.61 -43.36
CA ASN A 104 -1.20 1.89 -44.12
C ASN A 104 -1.62 1.57 -45.57
N HIS A 105 -2.72 2.20 -46.08
CA HIS A 105 -3.22 2.02 -47.44
C HIS A 105 -3.53 0.54 -47.81
N ILE A 106 -4.00 -0.25 -46.86
CA ILE A 106 -4.43 -1.62 -47.08
C ILE A 106 -5.95 -1.62 -47.34
N PRO A 107 -6.45 -1.93 -48.51
CA PRO A 107 -7.85 -1.82 -48.90
C PRO A 107 -8.65 -3.04 -48.40
N ILE A 108 -8.61 -3.32 -47.12
CA ILE A 108 -9.35 -4.43 -46.48
C ILE A 108 -10.00 -3.90 -45.20
N GLU A 109 -11.31 -3.92 -45.15
CA GLU A 109 -12.08 -3.67 -43.95
C GLU A 109 -12.34 -5.01 -43.24
N LEU A 110 -11.88 -5.13 -41.99
CA LEU A 110 -12.05 -6.36 -41.22
C LEU A 110 -13.38 -6.28 -40.45
N ASN A 111 -14.25 -7.24 -40.68
CA ASN A 111 -15.43 -7.48 -39.84
C ASN A 111 -15.20 -8.74 -38.98
N LEU A 112 -14.74 -8.54 -37.76
CA LEU A 112 -14.35 -9.62 -36.85
C LEU A 112 -15.56 -10.34 -36.22
N THR A 113 -16.75 -9.80 -36.34
CA THR A 113 -17.99 -10.43 -35.87
C THR A 113 -18.65 -11.35 -36.88
N HIS A 114 -18.19 -11.32 -38.16
CA HIS A 114 -18.76 -12.17 -39.22
C HIS A 114 -18.34 -13.62 -39.00
N PRO A 115 -19.26 -14.61 -39.17
CA PRO A 115 -18.98 -16.04 -38.94
C PRO A 115 -17.80 -16.61 -39.71
N LEU A 116 -17.51 -16.10 -40.91
CA LEU A 116 -16.37 -16.53 -41.74
C LEU A 116 -15.03 -16.07 -41.23
N THR A 117 -14.98 -14.99 -40.43
CA THR A 117 -13.74 -14.46 -39.81
C THR A 117 -13.53 -15.05 -38.40
N LEU A 118 -14.59 -15.48 -37.72
CA LEU A 118 -14.52 -16.12 -36.42
C LEU A 118 -13.89 -17.51 -36.47
N LEU A 119 -14.17 -18.30 -37.52
CA LEU A 119 -13.68 -19.67 -37.63
C LEU A 119 -12.13 -19.78 -37.72
N PRO A 120 -11.44 -19.02 -38.56
CA PRO A 120 -9.95 -18.98 -38.57
C PRO A 120 -9.38 -18.46 -37.26
N LEU A 121 -10.02 -17.51 -36.60
CA LEU A 121 -9.56 -16.95 -35.34
C LEU A 121 -9.65 -17.99 -34.20
N PHE A 122 -10.74 -18.74 -34.14
CA PHE A 122 -10.90 -19.86 -33.19
C PHE A 122 -9.90 -20.98 -33.47
N LEU A 123 -9.66 -21.30 -34.74
CA LEU A 123 -8.66 -22.31 -35.14
C LEU A 123 -7.24 -21.87 -34.75
N PHE A 124 -6.90 -20.62 -34.96
CA PHE A 124 -5.61 -20.02 -34.56
C PHE A 124 -5.42 -20.07 -33.04
N LEU A 125 -6.43 -19.69 -32.25
CA LEU A 125 -6.42 -19.75 -30.79
C LEU A 125 -6.29 -21.20 -30.30
N PHE A 126 -6.97 -22.14 -30.93
CA PHE A 126 -6.89 -23.56 -30.62
C PHE A 126 -5.49 -24.13 -30.92
N ILE A 127 -4.91 -23.76 -32.04
CA ILE A 127 -3.52 -24.14 -32.42
C ILE A 127 -2.53 -23.54 -31.42
N MET A 128 -2.68 -22.30 -30.99
CA MET A 128 -1.79 -21.66 -30.01
C MET A 128 -1.89 -22.34 -28.62
N VAL A 129 -3.09 -22.73 -28.19
CA VAL A 129 -3.28 -23.48 -26.94
C VAL A 129 -2.70 -24.89 -27.05
N TRP A 130 -2.87 -25.54 -28.22
CA TRP A 130 -2.34 -26.88 -28.52
C TRP A 130 -0.80 -26.85 -28.59
N LEU A 131 -0.19 -25.87 -29.27
CA LEU A 131 1.26 -25.68 -29.31
C LEU A 131 1.85 -25.43 -27.91
N ARG A 132 1.16 -24.70 -27.04
CA ARG A 132 1.60 -24.53 -25.64
C ARG A 132 1.55 -25.83 -24.83
N ARG A 133 0.67 -26.78 -25.17
CA ARG A 133 0.62 -28.12 -24.54
C ARG A 133 1.70 -29.07 -25.08
N VAL A 134 2.04 -28.93 -26.35
CA VAL A 134 3.03 -29.80 -27.02
C VAL A 134 4.48 -29.37 -26.74
N VAL A 135 4.73 -28.10 -26.41
CA VAL A 135 6.09 -27.56 -26.13
C VAL A 135 6.43 -27.57 -24.62
N LYS A 136 5.69 -28.29 -23.77
CA LYS A 136 6.17 -28.58 -22.42
C LYS A 136 7.16 -29.76 -22.49
N PRO A 137 8.41 -29.61 -21.99
CA PRO A 137 9.28 -30.77 -21.82
C PRO A 137 8.68 -31.69 -20.75
N ASP A 138 8.66 -32.98 -21.03
CA ASP A 138 8.28 -34.05 -20.12
C ASP A 138 9.06 -33.97 -18.80
N PRO A 139 8.39 -34.03 -17.65
CA PRO A 139 9.03 -34.38 -16.41
C PRO A 139 9.02 -35.90 -16.33
N GLY A 140 10.22 -36.51 -16.45
CA GLY A 140 10.43 -37.94 -16.29
C GLY A 140 9.93 -38.47 -14.94
N ASP A 141 9.35 -39.63 -15.04
CA ASP A 141 9.16 -40.71 -14.05
C ASP A 141 9.07 -40.35 -12.56
N ILE A 142 7.86 -40.28 -12.07
CA ILE A 142 7.50 -40.77 -10.74
C ILE A 142 6.31 -41.71 -10.89
N GLN A 143 6.49 -42.93 -10.45
CA GLN A 143 5.61 -44.06 -10.48
C GLN A 143 4.18 -43.78 -10.04
N GLU A 144 3.24 -44.25 -10.87
CA GLU A 144 1.86 -44.51 -10.50
C GLU A 144 1.81 -45.55 -9.36
N GLU A 145 1.16 -45.21 -8.26
CA GLU A 145 0.38 -46.16 -7.49
C GLU A 145 -1.08 -45.81 -7.62
N ARG A 146 -1.80 -46.69 -8.34
CA ARG A 146 -3.24 -46.73 -8.39
C ARG A 146 -3.81 -47.42 -7.15
N ASP A 147 -5.01 -47.03 -6.89
CA ASP A 147 -6.08 -47.65 -6.08
C ASP A 147 -6.11 -47.19 -4.59
N THR A 148 -7.09 -46.37 -4.27
CA THR A 148 -8.31 -46.82 -3.58
C THR A 148 -9.32 -45.70 -3.49
N GLU A 149 -10.55 -46.00 -3.84
CA GLU A 149 -11.75 -45.20 -3.66
C GLU A 149 -12.04 -44.86 -2.20
N LEU A 150 -12.76 -43.71 -2.02
CA LEU A 150 -13.57 -43.35 -0.87
C LEU A 150 -12.84 -42.67 0.32
N SER A 151 -12.73 -41.37 0.19
CA SER A 151 -13.26 -40.43 1.18
C SER A 151 -13.03 -39.01 0.67
N GLN A 152 -14.10 -38.30 0.34
CA GLN A 152 -14.05 -36.86 0.09
C GLN A 152 -13.68 -36.17 1.41
N GLU A 153 -12.38 -35.98 1.66
CA GLU A 153 -11.93 -35.00 2.61
C GLU A 153 -12.33 -33.63 2.07
N PRO A 154 -12.97 -32.76 2.87
CA PRO A 154 -13.27 -31.39 2.48
C PRO A 154 -11.94 -30.70 2.18
N LYS A 155 -11.73 -30.26 0.93
CA LYS A 155 -10.61 -29.36 0.59
C LYS A 155 -10.68 -28.19 1.55
N ASN A 156 -9.63 -27.98 2.35
CA ASN A 156 -9.49 -26.85 3.26
C ASN A 156 -9.49 -25.55 2.42
N GLU A 157 -10.65 -24.97 2.20
CA GLU A 157 -10.81 -23.68 1.55
C GLU A 157 -10.35 -22.60 2.53
N VAL A 158 -9.60 -21.60 2.03
CA VAL A 158 -9.14 -20.46 2.86
C VAL A 158 -10.38 -19.73 3.42
N PRO A 159 -10.48 -19.53 4.75
CA PRO A 159 -11.63 -18.87 5.35
C PRO A 159 -11.91 -17.51 4.73
N THR A 160 -13.19 -17.23 4.52
CA THR A 160 -13.72 -15.98 3.98
C THR A 160 -14.19 -15.06 5.10
N ARG A 161 -14.53 -13.80 4.77
CA ARG A 161 -15.15 -12.85 5.71
C ARG A 161 -16.43 -13.43 6.32
N LEU A 162 -17.26 -14.07 5.51
CA LEU A 162 -18.53 -14.65 5.98
C LEU A 162 -18.32 -15.83 6.91
N ASP A 163 -17.26 -16.59 6.72
CA ASP A 163 -16.91 -17.68 7.64
C ASP A 163 -16.53 -17.13 9.02
N ILE A 164 -15.87 -15.94 9.06
CA ILE A 164 -15.62 -15.23 10.31
C ILE A 164 -16.94 -14.79 10.95
N VAL A 165 -17.87 -14.22 10.19
CA VAL A 165 -19.22 -13.84 10.73
C VAL A 165 -19.94 -15.06 11.28
N ARG A 166 -19.94 -16.19 10.56
CA ARG A 166 -20.52 -17.46 11.02
C ARG A 166 -19.85 -17.97 12.30
N PHE A 167 -18.53 -17.84 12.39
CA PHE A 167 -17.79 -18.19 13.59
C PHE A 167 -18.29 -17.39 14.80
N PHE A 168 -18.41 -16.06 14.69
CA PHE A 168 -18.91 -15.21 15.77
C PHE A 168 -20.39 -15.43 16.06
N LEU A 169 -21.21 -15.79 15.07
CA LEU A 169 -22.58 -16.21 15.29
C LEU A 169 -22.66 -17.48 16.16
N ASN A 170 -21.79 -18.46 15.88
CA ASN A 170 -21.70 -19.71 16.66
C ASN A 170 -21.14 -19.44 18.07
N LEU A 171 -20.20 -18.51 18.22
CA LEU A 171 -19.71 -18.06 19.51
C LEU A 171 -20.83 -17.41 20.33
N PHE A 172 -21.60 -16.51 19.70
CA PHE A 172 -22.76 -15.87 20.33
C PHE A 172 -23.80 -16.88 20.80
N LYS A 173 -24.10 -17.86 19.94
CA LYS A 173 -25.00 -18.98 20.26
C LYS A 173 -24.54 -19.72 21.50
N TYR A 174 -23.25 -20.01 21.62
CA TYR A 174 -22.65 -20.65 22.79
C TYR A 174 -22.75 -19.77 24.05
N GLN A 175 -22.39 -18.47 23.92
CA GLN A 175 -22.40 -17.53 25.06
C GLN A 175 -23.78 -17.36 25.73
N ILE A 176 -24.85 -17.39 24.92
CA ILE A 176 -26.22 -17.28 25.48
C ILE A 176 -26.80 -18.62 25.93
N GLY A 177 -26.04 -19.71 25.83
CA GLY A 177 -26.52 -21.06 26.21
C GLY A 177 -27.64 -21.59 25.30
N ALA A 178 -27.72 -21.15 24.06
CA ALA A 178 -28.72 -21.67 23.14
C ALA A 178 -28.39 -23.11 22.72
N GLU A 179 -29.45 -23.89 22.39
CA GLU A 179 -29.28 -25.25 21.91
C GLU A 179 -28.42 -25.29 20.61
N PRO A 180 -27.63 -26.37 20.39
CA PRO A 180 -26.81 -26.49 19.19
C PRO A 180 -27.57 -26.34 17.87
N ASN A 181 -28.83 -26.77 17.81
CA ASN A 181 -29.70 -26.69 16.65
C ASN A 181 -30.61 -25.46 16.62
N ALA A 182 -30.48 -24.53 17.58
CA ALA A 182 -31.30 -23.32 17.59
C ALA A 182 -31.14 -22.53 16.30
N PRO A 183 -32.22 -22.00 15.70
CA PRO A 183 -32.15 -21.15 14.54
C PRO A 183 -31.24 -19.94 14.80
N ALA A 184 -30.31 -19.68 13.87
CA ALA A 184 -29.39 -18.57 13.96
C ALA A 184 -29.14 -18.00 12.56
N GLU A 185 -29.13 -16.68 12.46
CA GLU A 185 -28.89 -15.94 11.20
C GLU A 185 -28.09 -14.69 11.45
N PHE A 186 -27.49 -14.11 10.42
CA PHE A 186 -26.90 -12.78 10.49
C PHE A 186 -27.45 -11.93 9.34
N VAL A 187 -27.69 -10.65 9.65
CA VAL A 187 -28.25 -9.68 8.72
C VAL A 187 -27.29 -8.51 8.59
N PRO A 188 -26.86 -8.15 7.37
CA PRO A 188 -26.06 -6.95 7.18
C PRO A 188 -26.91 -5.73 7.49
N LEU A 189 -26.38 -4.82 8.32
CA LEU A 189 -26.99 -3.52 8.59
C LEU A 189 -26.37 -2.49 7.64
N MET A 190 -27.16 -2.03 6.68
CA MET A 190 -26.71 -0.96 5.78
C MET A 190 -26.54 0.33 6.56
N SER A 191 -25.30 0.82 6.65
CA SER A 191 -25.01 2.18 7.12
C SER A 191 -24.42 2.97 5.98
N LYS A 192 -25.01 4.12 5.63
CA LYS A 192 -24.52 5.02 4.57
C LYS A 192 -23.13 5.61 4.84
N ASN A 193 -22.53 5.39 6.01
CA ASN A 193 -21.32 6.08 6.48
C ASN A 193 -20.21 5.17 7.06
N THR A 194 -20.22 3.85 6.82
CA THR A 194 -19.26 2.94 7.50
C THR A 194 -17.95 2.68 6.77
N GLY A 195 -17.66 3.35 5.64
CA GLY A 195 -16.42 3.10 4.89
C GLY A 195 -16.29 1.62 4.49
N PRO A 196 -15.07 1.02 4.54
CA PRO A 196 -14.84 -0.37 4.17
C PRO A 196 -15.34 -1.39 5.22
N ASN A 197 -15.89 -0.92 6.35
CA ASN A 197 -16.36 -1.78 7.42
C ASN A 197 -17.81 -2.17 7.24
N TYR A 198 -18.13 -3.45 7.50
CA TYR A 198 -19.46 -4.01 7.43
C TYR A 198 -20.00 -4.24 8.83
N ILE A 199 -21.25 -3.86 9.06
CA ILE A 199 -21.96 -4.11 10.33
C ILE A 199 -22.96 -5.20 10.09
N PHE A 200 -22.91 -6.24 10.92
CA PHE A 200 -23.87 -7.34 10.93
C PHE A 200 -24.65 -7.35 12.26
N GLU A 201 -25.93 -7.67 12.20
CA GLU A 201 -26.73 -8.05 13.35
C GLU A 201 -26.80 -9.60 13.40
N LEU A 202 -26.15 -10.18 14.40
CA LEU A 202 -26.21 -11.59 14.71
C LEU A 202 -27.52 -11.87 15.46
N ARG A 203 -28.29 -12.84 15.01
CA ARG A 203 -29.58 -13.21 15.59
C ARG A 203 -29.58 -14.69 15.94
N VAL A 204 -29.95 -15.02 17.16
CA VAL A 204 -30.06 -16.42 17.62
C VAL A 204 -31.39 -16.56 18.35
N LYS A 205 -32.16 -17.57 17.95
CA LYS A 205 -33.39 -17.88 18.64
C LYS A 205 -33.07 -18.56 19.99
N HIS A 206 -33.42 -17.91 21.08
CA HIS A 206 -33.24 -18.43 22.44
C HIS A 206 -34.55 -18.31 23.22
N MET A 207 -35.05 -19.46 23.76
CA MET A 207 -36.37 -19.55 24.34
C MET A 207 -37.48 -19.09 23.36
N ALA A 208 -38.28 -18.06 23.72
CA ALA A 208 -39.37 -17.55 22.89
C ALA A 208 -38.93 -16.43 21.92
N ASP A 209 -37.78 -15.79 22.16
CA ASP A 209 -37.37 -14.55 21.50
C ASP A 209 -36.06 -14.69 20.69
N TRP A 210 -35.80 -13.69 19.83
CA TRP A 210 -34.55 -13.56 19.12
C TRP A 210 -33.55 -12.70 19.93
N ALA A 211 -32.52 -13.33 20.46
CA ALA A 211 -31.37 -12.59 20.99
C ALA A 211 -30.59 -11.96 19.83
N LYS A 212 -30.17 -10.70 19.98
CA LYS A 212 -29.49 -9.92 18.94
C LYS A 212 -28.19 -9.36 19.46
N ARG A 213 -27.16 -9.37 18.59
CA ARG A 213 -25.86 -8.74 18.87
C ARG A 213 -25.31 -8.11 17.59
N ARG A 214 -24.74 -6.91 17.70
CA ARG A 214 -24.05 -6.28 16.57
C ARG A 214 -22.60 -6.72 16.53
N MET A 215 -22.08 -6.85 15.31
CA MET A 215 -20.69 -7.14 15.01
C MET A 215 -20.24 -6.25 13.86
N THR A 216 -19.04 -5.67 13.97
CA THR A 216 -18.39 -4.95 12.86
C THR A 216 -17.22 -5.78 12.38
N ILE A 217 -17.02 -5.88 11.08
CA ILE A 217 -15.88 -6.54 10.46
C ILE A 217 -15.40 -5.71 9.26
N GLY A 218 -14.11 -5.54 9.13
CA GLY A 218 -13.47 -4.86 8.00
C GLY A 218 -12.16 -5.52 7.61
N PRO A 219 -11.70 -5.34 6.37
CA PRO A 219 -10.37 -5.77 5.98
C PRO A 219 -9.34 -4.96 6.76
N LEU A 220 -8.23 -5.60 7.10
CA LEU A 220 -7.08 -4.95 7.68
C LEU A 220 -5.91 -5.10 6.72
N GLY A 221 -5.38 -3.96 6.25
CA GLY A 221 -4.29 -3.91 5.29
C GLY A 221 -4.76 -3.79 3.84
N GLU A 222 -3.90 -3.18 3.02
CA GLU A 222 -4.11 -3.11 1.58
C GLU A 222 -4.11 -4.53 1.00
N GLU A 223 -5.05 -4.88 0.15
CA GLU A 223 -5.21 -6.22 -0.47
C GLU A 223 -3.99 -6.67 -1.31
N SER A 224 -3.00 -5.80 -1.47
CA SER A 224 -1.82 -6.02 -2.29
C SER A 224 -0.76 -6.91 -1.62
N GLY A 225 -0.95 -8.23 -1.68
CA GLY A 225 0.14 -9.19 -1.60
C GLY A 225 0.57 -9.64 -0.20
N SER A 226 -0.16 -9.34 0.87
CA SER A 226 0.07 -9.95 2.18
C SER A 226 -0.24 -11.44 2.09
N LYS A 227 0.62 -12.28 2.67
CA LYS A 227 0.47 -13.74 2.62
C LYS A 227 -0.67 -14.22 3.51
N SER A 228 -1.01 -13.49 4.57
CA SER A 228 -2.09 -13.76 5.50
C SER A 228 -3.21 -12.76 5.30
N LYS A 229 -4.48 -13.21 5.35
CA LYS A 229 -5.63 -12.31 5.36
C LYS A 229 -5.90 -11.90 6.80
N CYS A 230 -5.95 -10.59 7.06
CA CYS A 230 -6.25 -10.02 8.36
C CYS A 230 -7.58 -9.26 8.31
N TYR A 231 -8.38 -9.43 9.37
CA TYR A 231 -9.66 -8.74 9.52
C TYR A 231 -9.69 -8.05 10.88
N TYR A 232 -10.12 -6.80 10.88
CA TYR A 232 -10.49 -6.08 12.10
C TYR A 232 -11.92 -6.46 12.48
N VAL A 233 -12.13 -6.85 13.72
CA VAL A 233 -13.42 -7.31 14.23
C VAL A 233 -13.74 -6.57 15.53
N ILE A 234 -14.93 -5.99 15.61
CA ILE A 234 -15.52 -5.52 16.86
C ILE A 234 -16.67 -6.45 17.20
N TYR A 235 -16.52 -7.19 18.28
CA TYR A 235 -17.57 -8.06 18.81
C TYR A 235 -17.86 -7.68 20.26
N ASP A 236 -17.24 -8.26 21.28
CA ASP A 236 -17.25 -7.77 22.67
C ASP A 236 -16.00 -6.91 22.93
N VAL A 237 -14.93 -7.20 22.22
CA VAL A 237 -13.66 -6.49 22.23
C VAL A 237 -13.24 -6.17 20.81
N HIS A 238 -12.36 -5.20 20.67
CA HIS A 238 -11.70 -4.91 19.40
C HIS A 238 -10.58 -5.94 19.19
N MET A 239 -10.62 -6.67 18.09
CA MET A 239 -9.62 -7.70 17.81
C MET A 239 -9.23 -7.76 16.35
N VAL A 240 -8.09 -8.39 16.10
CA VAL A 240 -7.65 -8.78 14.76
C VAL A 240 -7.76 -10.30 14.64
N VAL A 241 -8.41 -10.77 13.58
CA VAL A 241 -8.45 -12.17 13.16
C VAL A 241 -7.51 -12.32 11.97
N LYS A 242 -6.41 -13.05 12.17
CA LYS A 242 -5.43 -13.34 11.13
C LYS A 242 -5.57 -14.79 10.67
N ILE A 243 -5.82 -14.97 9.38
CA ILE A 243 -5.92 -16.28 8.73
C ILE A 243 -4.54 -16.65 8.21
N PRO A 244 -3.96 -17.77 8.63
CA PRO A 244 -2.65 -18.20 8.14
C PRO A 244 -2.71 -18.57 6.65
N VAL A 245 -1.62 -18.34 5.93
CA VAL A 245 -1.49 -18.66 4.49
C VAL A 245 -1.62 -20.16 4.21
N ARG A 246 -1.08 -20.96 5.12
CA ARG A 246 -1.20 -22.41 5.10
C ARG A 246 -2.12 -22.83 6.23
N PRO A 247 -3.13 -23.64 5.95
CA PRO A 247 -3.98 -24.18 7.00
C PRO A 247 -3.14 -24.85 8.09
N ILE A 248 -3.47 -24.56 9.33
CA ILE A 248 -2.86 -25.20 10.52
C ILE A 248 -3.96 -26.01 11.17
N ASP A 249 -3.83 -27.33 11.14
CA ASP A 249 -4.82 -28.25 11.67
C ASP A 249 -4.38 -28.84 13.02
N ASP A 250 -3.05 -28.89 13.26
CA ASP A 250 -2.46 -29.39 14.48
C ASP A 250 -2.34 -28.31 15.56
N PHE A 251 -2.78 -28.62 16.78
CA PHE A 251 -2.81 -27.68 17.90
C PHE A 251 -1.40 -27.32 18.40
N GLU A 252 -0.48 -28.28 18.43
CA GLU A 252 0.87 -28.02 18.93
C GLU A 252 1.69 -27.20 17.91
N GLU A 253 1.47 -27.40 16.61
CA GLU A 253 2.02 -26.52 15.55
C GLU A 253 1.51 -25.09 15.72
N TYR A 254 0.21 -24.92 15.96
CA TYR A 254 -0.41 -23.62 16.24
C TYR A 254 0.23 -22.94 17.46
N ILE A 255 0.37 -23.65 18.58
CA ILE A 255 1.01 -23.11 19.79
C ILE A 255 2.49 -22.82 19.58
N ALA A 256 3.20 -23.65 18.80
CA ALA A 256 4.60 -23.40 18.46
C ALA A 256 4.78 -22.11 17.65
N SER A 257 3.84 -21.81 16.75
CA SER A 257 3.83 -20.56 15.98
C SER A 257 3.66 -19.33 16.89
N ILE A 258 2.72 -19.36 17.84
CA ILE A 258 2.54 -18.28 18.84
C ILE A 258 3.82 -18.11 19.68
N LYS A 259 4.41 -19.20 20.18
CA LYS A 259 5.64 -19.13 21.00
C LYS A 259 6.83 -18.55 20.25
N LYS A 260 6.93 -18.76 18.95
CA LYS A 260 7.98 -18.16 18.13
C LYS A 260 7.89 -16.62 18.13
N GLU A 261 6.68 -16.08 18.03
CA GLU A 261 6.47 -14.63 18.11
C GLU A 261 6.80 -14.05 19.49
N VAL A 262 6.47 -14.76 20.58
CA VAL A 262 6.81 -14.37 21.96
C VAL A 262 8.32 -14.14 22.14
N HIS A 263 9.18 -14.95 21.50
CA HIS A 263 10.63 -14.77 21.61
C HIS A 263 11.09 -13.41 21.04
N ILE A 264 10.58 -13.01 19.89
CA ILE A 264 10.89 -11.70 19.27
C ILE A 264 10.38 -10.56 20.15
N VAL A 265 9.13 -10.67 20.63
CA VAL A 265 8.52 -9.67 21.50
C VAL A 265 9.32 -9.42 22.77
N ASN A 266 9.78 -10.46 23.43
CA ASN A 266 10.62 -10.35 24.64
C ASN A 266 11.93 -9.59 24.38
N LYS A 267 12.49 -9.67 23.18
CA LYS A 267 13.64 -8.86 22.79
C LYS A 267 13.31 -7.38 22.60
N LEU A 268 12.10 -7.08 22.17
CA LEU A 268 11.68 -5.71 21.85
C LEU A 268 11.19 -4.91 23.08
N ILE A 269 11.11 -5.52 24.26
CA ILE A 269 10.81 -4.80 25.51
C ILE A 269 11.76 -3.60 25.67
N PRO A 270 11.27 -2.37 26.04
CA PRO A 270 9.94 -2.08 26.59
C PRO A 270 8.86 -1.70 25.54
N LYS A 271 9.08 -1.88 24.26
CA LYS A 271 8.06 -1.54 23.24
C LYS A 271 6.88 -2.51 23.34
N GLU A 272 5.68 -1.95 23.19
CA GLU A 272 4.46 -2.74 23.15
C GLU A 272 4.38 -3.54 21.85
N CYS A 273 4.05 -4.82 21.98
CA CYS A 273 3.84 -5.71 20.85
C CYS A 273 2.56 -6.50 21.07
N ILE A 274 1.73 -6.51 20.04
CA ILE A 274 0.51 -7.31 20.01
C ILE A 274 0.82 -8.62 19.32
N ILE A 275 0.60 -9.72 20.00
CA ILE A 275 0.78 -11.07 19.51
C ILE A 275 -0.50 -11.89 19.65
N PRO A 276 -0.67 -12.94 18.84
CA PRO A 276 -1.78 -13.85 19.00
C PRO A 276 -1.83 -14.47 20.40
N LYS A 277 -3.02 -14.49 20.99
CA LYS A 277 -3.29 -15.14 22.28
C LYS A 277 -4.58 -15.94 22.21
N VAL A 278 -4.55 -17.15 22.76
CA VAL A 278 -5.74 -17.99 22.84
C VAL A 278 -6.76 -17.42 23.86
N SER A 279 -6.27 -16.67 24.86
CA SER A 279 -7.10 -16.04 25.89
C SER A 279 -8.07 -14.98 25.34
N VAL A 280 -7.78 -14.37 24.18
CA VAL A 280 -8.65 -13.35 23.55
C VAL A 280 -10.07 -13.88 23.29
N ILE A 281 -10.19 -15.08 22.76
CA ILE A 281 -11.50 -15.72 22.52
C ILE A 281 -11.93 -16.58 23.72
N LEU A 282 -11.00 -17.34 24.29
CA LEU A 282 -11.37 -18.24 25.38
C LEU A 282 -11.83 -17.49 26.63
N GLY A 283 -11.35 -16.29 26.86
CA GLY A 283 -11.83 -15.41 27.91
C GLY A 283 -13.31 -15.00 27.76
N LEU A 284 -13.84 -15.04 26.54
CA LEU A 284 -15.25 -14.77 26.28
C LEU A 284 -16.16 -15.97 26.58
N ILE A 285 -15.63 -17.17 26.78
CA ILE A 285 -16.40 -18.41 26.97
C ILE A 285 -16.10 -19.11 28.32
N HIS A 286 -14.95 -18.85 28.90
CA HIS A 286 -14.52 -19.45 30.17
C HIS A 286 -13.64 -18.48 30.94
N SER A 287 -14.01 -18.21 32.20
CA SER A 287 -13.22 -17.38 33.10
C SER A 287 -12.64 -18.26 34.21
N PHE A 288 -11.32 -18.17 34.42
CA PHE A 288 -10.71 -18.79 35.58
C PHE A 288 -10.98 -17.98 36.86
N PRO A 289 -11.17 -18.63 38.00
CA PRO A 289 -11.25 -17.92 39.29
C PRO A 289 -10.02 -17.04 39.50
N TYR A 290 -10.25 -15.81 39.94
CA TYR A 290 -9.18 -14.81 40.20
C TYR A 290 -8.34 -14.50 38.98
N SER A 291 -8.90 -14.54 37.76
CA SER A 291 -8.16 -14.27 36.52
C SER A 291 -7.58 -12.87 36.46
N GLU A 292 -8.21 -11.89 37.15
CA GLU A 292 -7.73 -10.50 37.21
C GLU A 292 -6.43 -10.33 38.00
N ASP A 293 -6.16 -11.23 38.97
CA ASP A 293 -4.94 -11.21 39.77
C ASP A 293 -3.77 -12.00 39.12
N ILE A 294 -4.03 -12.67 38.00
CA ILE A 294 -3.04 -13.53 37.35
C ILE A 294 -2.30 -12.73 36.28
N PRO A 295 -0.96 -12.69 36.30
CA PRO A 295 -0.18 -12.11 35.22
C PRO A 295 -0.60 -12.66 33.85
N PRO A 296 -0.76 -11.80 32.80
CA PRO A 296 -1.28 -12.21 31.49
C PRO A 296 -0.58 -13.42 30.86
N GLU A 297 0.73 -13.54 31.04
CA GLU A 297 1.52 -14.67 30.51
C GLU A 297 1.18 -15.99 31.22
N ARG A 298 0.95 -15.94 32.54
CA ARG A 298 0.52 -17.13 33.32
C ARG A 298 -0.91 -17.51 32.98
N LEU A 299 -1.77 -16.53 32.76
CA LEU A 299 -3.16 -16.76 32.36
C LEU A 299 -3.19 -17.45 30.98
N GLU A 300 -2.42 -16.97 30.01
CA GLU A 300 -2.27 -17.59 28.70
C GLU A 300 -1.81 -19.04 28.80
N GLY A 301 -0.80 -19.32 29.63
CA GLY A 301 -0.34 -20.68 29.91
C GLY A 301 -1.41 -21.59 30.52
N ARG A 302 -2.31 -21.05 31.37
CA ARG A 302 -3.46 -21.81 31.91
C ARG A 302 -4.47 -22.16 30.79
N TYR A 303 -4.82 -21.24 29.91
CA TYR A 303 -5.72 -21.52 28.78
C TYR A 303 -5.12 -22.58 27.85
N ILE A 304 -3.84 -22.49 27.51
CA ILE A 304 -3.16 -23.49 26.65
C ILE A 304 -3.23 -24.89 27.31
N ASN A 305 -2.93 -24.99 28.61
CA ASN A 305 -2.98 -26.26 29.33
C ASN A 305 -4.40 -26.80 29.49
N TRP A 306 -5.40 -25.92 29.60
CA TRP A 306 -6.80 -26.30 29.61
C TRP A 306 -7.22 -26.87 28.27
N LEU A 307 -6.86 -26.25 27.15
CA LEU A 307 -7.17 -26.71 25.79
C LEU A 307 -6.55 -28.06 25.45
N ARG A 308 -5.40 -28.40 26.04
CA ARG A 308 -4.80 -29.73 25.91
C ARG A 308 -5.61 -30.83 26.57
N LYS A 309 -6.32 -30.49 27.65
CA LYS A 309 -7.16 -31.41 28.41
C LYS A 309 -8.59 -31.48 27.86
N SER A 310 -9.09 -30.37 27.35
CA SER A 310 -10.47 -30.15 26.91
C SER A 310 -10.48 -29.76 25.43
N THR A 311 -10.16 -30.76 24.57
CA THR A 311 -9.94 -30.57 23.13
C THR A 311 -11.20 -30.10 22.38
N GLU A 312 -12.39 -30.33 22.95
CA GLU A 312 -13.68 -29.86 22.38
C GLU A 312 -13.79 -28.34 22.31
N TYR A 313 -12.99 -27.61 23.12
CA TYR A 313 -12.96 -26.13 23.08
C TYR A 313 -12.01 -25.59 22.01
N GLN A 314 -11.14 -26.42 21.43
CA GLN A 314 -10.25 -25.98 20.35
C GLN A 314 -11.01 -25.49 19.11
N LYS A 315 -12.29 -25.93 18.92
CA LYS A 315 -13.17 -25.43 17.87
C LYS A 315 -13.37 -23.90 17.91
N PHE A 316 -13.26 -23.25 19.07
CA PHE A 316 -13.35 -21.80 19.20
C PHE A 316 -12.07 -21.05 18.79
N LEU A 317 -11.07 -21.77 18.33
CA LEU A 317 -9.86 -21.21 17.71
C LEU A 317 -9.78 -21.54 16.22
N LYS A 318 -10.81 -22.24 15.66
CA LYS A 318 -10.81 -22.71 14.27
C LYS A 318 -11.93 -22.06 13.46
N ILE A 319 -11.60 -21.69 12.22
CA ILE A 319 -12.56 -21.29 11.18
C ILE A 319 -12.34 -22.24 10.00
N ASN A 320 -13.39 -22.92 9.51
CA ASN A 320 -13.29 -23.95 8.46
C ASN A 320 -12.20 -24.99 8.76
N ASN A 321 -12.17 -25.51 9.99
CA ASN A 321 -11.21 -26.48 10.52
C ASN A 321 -9.75 -25.99 10.65
N THR A 322 -9.42 -24.78 10.26
CA THR A 322 -8.09 -24.20 10.35
C THR A 322 -7.97 -23.32 11.58
N PHE A 323 -6.90 -23.46 12.35
CA PHE A 323 -6.58 -22.55 13.45
C PHE A 323 -6.30 -21.14 12.92
N VAL A 324 -6.91 -20.14 13.55
CA VAL A 324 -6.74 -18.72 13.24
C VAL A 324 -6.11 -17.99 14.42
N PHE A 325 -5.35 -16.95 14.13
CA PHE A 325 -4.70 -16.14 15.14
C PHE A 325 -5.58 -14.97 15.53
N MET A 326 -5.79 -14.77 16.85
CA MET A 326 -6.60 -13.70 17.38
C MET A 326 -5.78 -12.81 18.29
N MET A 327 -5.86 -11.49 18.08
CA MET A 327 -5.08 -10.48 18.78
C MET A 327 -6.00 -9.42 19.35
N ASP A 328 -5.80 -9.04 20.61
CA ASP A 328 -6.57 -7.98 21.28
C ASP A 328 -6.06 -6.61 20.86
N LEU A 329 -6.97 -5.76 20.39
CA LEU A 329 -6.69 -4.40 19.93
C LEU A 329 -7.45 -3.33 20.74
N SER A 330 -8.07 -3.68 21.86
CA SER A 330 -9.02 -2.83 22.59
C SER A 330 -8.47 -1.46 23.02
N LYS A 331 -7.15 -1.29 23.09
CA LYS A 331 -6.48 -0.09 23.61
C LYS A 331 -5.66 0.67 22.57
N TYR A 332 -5.71 0.27 21.29
CA TYR A 332 -4.73 0.71 20.29
C TYR A 332 -5.41 1.20 19.02
N TYR A 333 -4.72 2.10 18.32
CA TYR A 333 -5.15 2.64 17.04
C TYR A 333 -4.14 2.21 15.97
N PHE A 334 -4.59 1.66 14.84
CA PHE A 334 -3.70 1.36 13.72
C PHE A 334 -3.09 2.63 13.16
N LEU A 335 -1.80 2.58 12.84
CA LEU A 335 -1.12 3.72 12.22
C LEU A 335 -1.74 4.03 10.84
N SER A 336 -2.17 3.03 10.07
CA SER A 336 -2.87 3.24 8.79
C SER A 336 -4.12 4.09 8.95
N HIS A 337 -4.98 3.81 9.95
CA HIS A 337 -6.19 4.60 10.20
C HIS A 337 -5.86 6.05 10.60
N ILE A 338 -4.83 6.23 11.43
CA ILE A 338 -4.37 7.58 11.81
C ILE A 338 -3.88 8.36 10.59
N LEU A 339 -3.15 7.71 9.67
CA LEU A 339 -2.69 8.35 8.44
C LEU A 339 -3.86 8.73 7.53
N ASP A 340 -4.85 7.86 7.40
CA ASP A 340 -6.05 8.15 6.62
C ASP A 340 -6.81 9.33 7.22
N GLU A 341 -6.97 9.41 8.56
CA GLU A 341 -7.60 10.55 9.24
C GLU A 341 -6.80 11.85 9.07
N LEU A 342 -5.46 11.80 9.15
CA LEU A 342 -4.59 12.98 8.97
C LEU A 342 -4.73 13.60 7.57
N HIS A 343 -5.02 12.79 6.55
CA HIS A 343 -5.07 13.19 5.15
C HIS A 343 -6.49 13.20 4.56
N ASP A 344 -7.53 12.83 5.33
CA ASP A 344 -8.92 12.92 4.86
C ASP A 344 -9.42 14.37 4.94
N ILE A 345 -9.13 15.11 3.87
CA ILE A 345 -9.61 16.50 3.70
C ILE A 345 -10.90 16.62 2.90
N LYS A 346 -11.48 15.50 2.40
CA LYS A 346 -12.66 15.56 1.53
C LYS A 346 -13.84 16.25 2.21
N HIS A 347 -14.13 15.88 3.44
CA HIS A 347 -15.20 16.47 4.23
C HIS A 347 -14.90 17.94 4.59
N LEU A 348 -13.63 18.32 4.76
CA LEU A 348 -13.22 19.69 5.02
C LEU A 348 -13.43 20.57 3.78
N ILE A 349 -13.08 20.07 2.59
CA ILE A 349 -13.32 20.77 1.31
C ILE A 349 -14.82 21.02 1.12
N ALA A 350 -15.63 19.98 1.31
CA ALA A 350 -17.07 20.08 1.17
C ALA A 350 -17.68 21.08 2.17
N ARG A 351 -17.25 21.04 3.42
CA ARG A 351 -17.67 21.98 4.46
C ARG A 351 -17.27 23.42 4.11
N GLU A 352 -16.02 23.62 3.67
CA GLU A 352 -15.53 24.95 3.27
C GLU A 352 -16.36 25.55 2.13
N ILE A 353 -16.69 24.77 1.11
CA ILE A 353 -17.53 25.19 -0.02
C ILE A 353 -18.93 25.58 0.45
N ILE A 354 -19.52 24.82 1.36
CA ILE A 354 -20.90 25.06 1.83
C ILE A 354 -20.98 26.22 2.81
N GLU A 355 -20.12 26.25 3.84
CA GLU A 355 -20.15 27.28 4.90
C GLU A 355 -19.72 28.65 4.38
N ASN A 356 -18.78 28.67 3.44
CA ASN A 356 -18.25 29.91 2.86
C ASN A 356 -18.82 30.22 1.46
N ALA A 357 -19.99 29.65 1.13
CA ALA A 357 -20.69 29.86 -0.13
C ALA A 357 -20.87 31.35 -0.50
N HIS A 358 -21.13 32.18 0.50
CA HIS A 358 -21.35 33.63 0.33
C HIS A 358 -20.13 34.40 -0.23
N ILE A 359 -18.92 33.87 -0.05
CA ILE A 359 -17.67 34.55 -0.43
C ILE A 359 -17.57 34.75 -1.95
N ILE A 360 -18.22 33.92 -2.77
CA ILE A 360 -18.20 34.08 -4.23
C ILE A 360 -18.81 35.43 -4.70
N TRP A 361 -19.67 36.06 -3.89
CA TRP A 361 -20.21 37.39 -4.18
C TRP A 361 -19.33 38.53 -3.69
N GLU A 362 -18.23 38.23 -2.96
CA GLU A 362 -17.33 39.20 -2.33
C GLU A 362 -15.89 38.96 -2.80
N PRO A 363 -15.48 39.40 -4.02
CA PRO A 363 -14.17 39.13 -4.61
C PRO A 363 -12.99 39.49 -3.70
N ALA A 364 -13.07 40.58 -2.96
CA ALA A 364 -12.02 41.00 -2.03
C ALA A 364 -11.84 40.02 -0.85
N LYS A 365 -12.95 39.47 -0.32
CA LYS A 365 -12.87 38.42 0.72
C LYS A 365 -12.37 37.10 0.15
N PHE A 366 -12.74 36.76 -1.06
CA PHE A 366 -12.23 35.55 -1.73
C PHE A 366 -10.72 35.62 -1.91
N LYS A 367 -10.22 36.74 -2.46
CA LYS A 367 -8.77 36.98 -2.59
C LYS A 367 -8.08 36.94 -1.23
N GLY A 368 -8.63 37.61 -0.22
CA GLY A 368 -8.06 37.63 1.12
C GLY A 368 -7.99 36.25 1.78
N ARG A 369 -8.98 35.38 1.51
CA ARG A 369 -9.04 34.02 2.10
C ARG A 369 -8.20 33.01 1.33
N TYR A 370 -8.31 32.98 0.00
CA TYR A 370 -7.70 31.94 -0.84
C TYR A 370 -6.42 32.38 -1.55
N GLY A 371 -6.03 33.65 -1.42
CA GLY A 371 -4.75 34.16 -1.94
C GLY A 371 -4.67 34.32 -3.46
N THR A 372 -5.80 34.20 -4.17
CA THR A 372 -5.85 34.26 -5.64
C THR A 372 -6.90 35.23 -6.14
N GLU A 373 -6.55 35.98 -7.20
CA GLU A 373 -7.54 36.70 -8.05
C GLU A 373 -8.06 35.67 -9.06
N ASN A 374 -9.31 35.30 -8.95
CA ASN A 374 -9.86 34.30 -9.86
C ASN A 374 -11.04 34.88 -10.63
N ASP A 375 -10.89 35.02 -11.96
CA ASP A 375 -11.95 35.36 -12.89
C ASP A 375 -13.05 34.27 -12.88
N GLY A 376 -12.72 33.04 -12.55
CA GLY A 376 -13.67 31.94 -12.41
C GLY A 376 -14.77 32.14 -11.36
N ILE A 377 -14.62 33.08 -10.38
CA ILE A 377 -15.69 33.39 -9.44
C ILE A 377 -16.90 34.01 -10.18
N VAL A 378 -16.62 34.86 -11.15
CA VAL A 378 -17.67 35.46 -11.98
C VAL A 378 -18.42 34.38 -12.72
N GLU A 379 -17.69 33.42 -13.28
CA GLU A 379 -18.24 32.27 -13.98
C GLU A 379 -19.07 31.37 -13.08
N ILE A 380 -18.60 31.07 -11.84
CA ILE A 380 -19.38 30.31 -10.85
C ILE A 380 -20.68 31.03 -10.51
N ARG A 381 -20.69 32.38 -10.36
CA ARG A 381 -21.91 33.15 -10.14
C ARG A 381 -22.88 33.06 -11.32
N ASP A 382 -22.37 33.13 -12.55
CA ASP A 382 -23.17 32.99 -13.75
C ASP A 382 -23.75 31.59 -13.90
N ILE A 383 -22.99 30.55 -13.54
CA ILE A 383 -23.50 29.18 -13.46
C ILE A 383 -24.59 29.06 -12.41
N PHE A 384 -24.40 29.68 -11.22
CA PHE A 384 -25.45 29.73 -10.20
C PHE A 384 -26.71 30.41 -10.68
N ASN A 385 -26.63 31.62 -11.29
CA ASN A 385 -27.77 32.36 -11.77
C ASN A 385 -28.58 31.60 -12.83
N ARG A 386 -27.90 30.92 -13.76
CA ARG A 386 -28.53 30.01 -14.73
C ARG A 386 -29.18 28.81 -14.05
N SER A 387 -28.53 28.24 -13.04
CA SER A 387 -29.06 27.12 -12.30
C SER A 387 -30.28 27.48 -11.48
N GLU A 388 -30.28 28.64 -10.82
CA GLU A 388 -31.46 29.19 -10.11
C GLU A 388 -32.69 29.25 -11.01
N ALA A 389 -32.56 29.84 -12.18
CA ALA A 389 -33.67 29.94 -13.14
C ALA A 389 -34.19 28.54 -13.54
N ASN A 390 -33.31 27.59 -13.76
CA ASN A 390 -33.69 26.22 -14.11
C ASN A 390 -34.31 25.45 -12.91
N ILE A 391 -33.83 25.67 -11.68
CA ILE A 391 -34.42 25.10 -10.46
C ILE A 391 -35.82 25.64 -10.24
N ARG A 392 -36.05 26.97 -10.42
CA ARG A 392 -37.38 27.56 -10.30
C ARG A 392 -38.35 26.96 -11.32
N ARG A 393 -37.95 26.77 -12.58
CA ARG A 393 -38.77 26.07 -13.58
C ARG A 393 -39.06 24.61 -13.20
N LEU A 394 -38.11 23.93 -12.53
CA LEU A 394 -38.32 22.57 -12.03
C LEU A 394 -39.31 22.53 -10.87
N LEU A 395 -39.29 23.53 -9.97
CA LEU A 395 -40.25 23.70 -8.89
C LEU A 395 -41.66 23.90 -9.44
N ASP A 396 -41.82 24.80 -10.44
CA ASP A 396 -43.08 25.03 -11.11
C ASP A 396 -43.66 23.75 -11.74
N LYS A 397 -42.82 22.95 -12.43
CA LYS A 397 -43.21 21.68 -13.04
C LYS A 397 -43.57 20.59 -12.01
N ALA A 398 -43.02 20.67 -10.81
CA ALA A 398 -43.29 19.70 -9.75
C ALA A 398 -44.51 20.07 -8.91
N ASP A 399 -45.22 21.18 -9.25
CA ASP A 399 -46.36 21.73 -8.50
C ASP A 399 -46.05 21.99 -7.01
N VAL A 400 -44.83 22.43 -6.74
CA VAL A 400 -44.38 22.79 -5.39
C VAL A 400 -44.92 24.20 -5.09
N ARG A 401 -46.05 24.27 -4.38
CA ARG A 401 -46.74 25.52 -4.05
C ARG A 401 -46.00 26.38 -3.01
N THR A 402 -44.99 25.86 -2.35
CA THR A 402 -44.24 26.60 -1.33
C THR A 402 -43.19 27.49 -1.98
N SER A 403 -43.17 28.78 -1.65
CA SER A 403 -42.11 29.68 -2.09
C SER A 403 -40.76 29.23 -1.53
N VAL A 404 -39.83 28.83 -2.40
CA VAL A 404 -38.48 28.43 -2.01
C VAL A 404 -37.58 29.65 -1.96
N PRO A 405 -37.04 30.02 -0.80
CA PRO A 405 -36.15 31.16 -0.71
C PRO A 405 -34.80 30.91 -1.37
N ILE A 406 -34.14 32.00 -1.78
CA ILE A 406 -32.89 31.94 -2.53
C ILE A 406 -31.79 31.23 -1.79
N TYR A 407 -31.69 31.37 -0.47
CA TYR A 407 -30.66 30.67 0.34
C TYR A 407 -30.82 29.16 0.28
N GLN A 408 -32.02 28.62 0.11
CA GLN A 408 -32.26 27.20 -0.07
C GLN A 408 -31.75 26.72 -1.42
N ILE A 409 -31.95 27.48 -2.48
CA ILE A 409 -31.43 27.19 -3.84
C ILE A 409 -29.88 27.27 -3.81
N GLN A 410 -29.33 28.26 -3.12
CA GLN A 410 -27.89 28.38 -2.89
C GLN A 410 -27.36 27.13 -2.19
N SER A 411 -28.00 26.72 -1.10
CA SER A 411 -27.60 25.51 -0.36
C SER A 411 -27.56 24.28 -1.26
N TRP A 412 -28.58 24.05 -2.09
CA TRP A 412 -28.57 22.90 -3.02
C TRP A 412 -27.46 23.00 -4.07
N PHE A 413 -27.21 24.18 -4.62
CA PHE A 413 -26.16 24.39 -5.60
C PHE A 413 -24.77 24.14 -5.01
N PHE A 414 -24.46 24.73 -3.84
CA PHE A 414 -23.17 24.56 -3.20
C PHE A 414 -22.94 23.16 -2.64
N THR A 415 -24.00 22.48 -2.22
CA THR A 415 -23.94 21.06 -1.85
C THR A 415 -23.49 20.21 -3.05
N HIS A 416 -24.03 20.48 -4.26
CA HIS A 416 -23.59 19.82 -5.49
C HIS A 416 -22.20 20.27 -5.95
N LEU A 417 -21.90 21.56 -5.80
CA LEU A 417 -20.56 22.10 -6.06
C LEU A 417 -19.50 21.43 -5.12
N ALA A 418 -19.91 21.02 -3.91
CA ALA A 418 -19.13 20.22 -2.99
C ALA A 418 -19.13 18.69 -3.31
N ALA A 419 -19.69 18.28 -4.44
CA ALA A 419 -19.85 16.89 -4.89
C ALA A 419 -20.71 16.02 -3.96
N ILE A 420 -21.65 16.63 -3.21
CA ILE A 420 -22.60 15.94 -2.34
C ILE A 420 -23.99 16.00 -2.99
N PRO A 421 -24.71 14.88 -3.16
CA PRO A 421 -26.09 14.91 -3.66
C PRO A 421 -27.04 15.44 -2.57
N VAL A 422 -28.08 16.17 -3.01
CA VAL A 422 -29.15 16.63 -2.10
C VAL A 422 -30.00 15.42 -1.68
N THR A 423 -30.24 15.24 -0.37
CA THR A 423 -31.04 14.15 0.16
C THR A 423 -32.50 14.56 0.42
N ALA A 424 -33.42 13.61 0.32
CA ALA A 424 -34.85 13.85 0.51
C ALA A 424 -35.26 14.20 1.94
N ASP A 425 -34.49 13.72 2.92
CA ASP A 425 -34.88 13.73 4.34
C ASP A 425 -34.91 15.14 5.00
N ALA A 426 -34.34 16.14 4.35
CA ALA A 426 -34.14 17.44 5.00
C ALA A 426 -35.25 18.49 4.75
N ASN A 427 -36.17 18.32 3.77
CA ASN A 427 -36.90 19.48 3.23
C ASN A 427 -38.40 19.32 2.91
N GLY A 428 -39.03 18.16 3.10
CA GLY A 428 -40.46 17.98 2.80
C GLY A 428 -40.82 18.09 1.31
N PHE A 429 -39.85 17.99 0.40
CA PHE A 429 -40.06 18.04 -1.04
C PHE A 429 -40.35 16.65 -1.62
N PRO A 430 -41.18 16.54 -2.68
CA PRO A 430 -41.43 15.24 -3.33
C PRO A 430 -40.16 14.59 -3.89
N ASP A 431 -40.03 13.29 -3.76
CA ASP A 431 -38.86 12.54 -4.26
C ASP A 431 -38.55 12.79 -5.72
N ARG A 432 -39.63 12.89 -6.57
CA ARG A 432 -39.51 13.22 -8.00
C ARG A 432 -38.80 14.55 -8.24
N PHE A 433 -39.02 15.56 -7.34
CA PHE A 433 -38.34 16.83 -7.41
C PHE A 433 -36.88 16.69 -7.05
N ILE A 434 -36.56 16.02 -5.96
CA ILE A 434 -35.16 15.79 -5.50
C ILE A 434 -34.35 15.02 -6.57
N ILE A 435 -34.93 13.98 -7.19
CA ILE A 435 -34.30 13.25 -8.30
C ILE A 435 -34.04 14.17 -9.50
N GLY A 436 -35.05 14.99 -9.85
CA GLY A 436 -34.92 15.97 -10.92
C GLY A 436 -33.87 17.04 -10.65
N LEU A 437 -33.82 17.57 -9.41
CA LEU A 437 -32.87 18.57 -8.94
C LEU A 437 -31.44 18.01 -9.01
N ASN A 438 -31.22 16.80 -8.47
CA ASN A 438 -29.90 16.15 -8.49
C ASN A 438 -29.42 15.92 -9.94
N ARG A 439 -30.30 15.48 -10.84
CA ARG A 439 -29.96 15.29 -12.26
C ARG A 439 -29.62 16.63 -12.93
N LEU A 440 -30.41 17.69 -12.68
CA LEU A 440 -30.18 19.04 -13.22
C LEU A 440 -28.83 19.58 -12.77
N LEU A 441 -28.55 19.55 -11.46
CA LEU A 441 -27.32 20.08 -10.89
C LEU A 441 -26.10 19.26 -11.30
N LYS A 442 -26.20 17.92 -11.31
CA LYS A 442 -25.14 17.06 -11.82
C LYS A 442 -24.75 17.39 -13.26
N LYS A 443 -25.77 17.55 -14.13
CA LYS A 443 -25.54 17.96 -15.52
C LYS A 443 -24.89 19.34 -15.59
N THR A 444 -25.37 20.31 -14.80
CA THR A 444 -24.80 21.67 -14.77
C THR A 444 -23.34 21.66 -14.39
N MET A 445 -22.92 20.83 -13.37
CA MET A 445 -21.53 20.71 -12.98
C MET A 445 -20.68 20.04 -14.07
N GLN A 446 -21.23 19.04 -14.77
CA GLN A 446 -20.57 18.37 -15.90
C GLN A 446 -20.40 19.31 -17.12
N ASP A 447 -21.45 20.06 -17.48
CA ASP A 447 -21.42 20.99 -18.63
C ASP A 447 -20.44 22.17 -18.38
N ASN A 448 -20.03 22.43 -17.13
CA ASN A 448 -19.10 23.51 -16.74
C ASN A 448 -17.93 22.95 -15.94
N SER A 449 -17.46 21.73 -16.26
CA SER A 449 -16.43 21.02 -15.50
C SER A 449 -15.17 21.83 -15.26
N ASP A 450 -14.67 22.53 -16.27
CA ASP A 450 -13.42 23.26 -16.21
C ASP A 450 -13.44 24.34 -15.11
N VAL A 451 -14.53 25.13 -15.07
CA VAL A 451 -14.72 26.19 -14.06
C VAL A 451 -14.91 25.58 -12.65
N VAL A 452 -15.72 24.52 -12.57
CA VAL A 452 -16.02 23.82 -11.31
C VAL A 452 -14.77 23.18 -10.73
N ASP A 453 -13.97 22.55 -11.57
CA ASP A 453 -12.75 21.86 -11.13
C ASP A 453 -11.67 22.86 -10.74
N GLU A 454 -11.53 24.00 -11.44
CA GLU A 454 -10.63 25.09 -11.05
C GLU A 454 -11.03 25.68 -9.69
N TYR A 455 -12.32 25.97 -9.48
CA TYR A 455 -12.82 26.44 -8.19
C TYR A 455 -12.52 25.43 -7.07
N ARG A 456 -12.85 24.15 -7.29
CA ARG A 456 -12.57 23.08 -6.31
C ARG A 456 -11.09 22.95 -6.02
N LYS A 457 -10.23 23.11 -7.02
CA LYS A 457 -8.77 23.05 -6.88
C LYS A 457 -8.25 24.18 -5.97
N ILE A 458 -8.78 25.40 -6.12
CA ILE A 458 -8.43 26.53 -5.24
C ILE A 458 -8.79 26.21 -3.79
N ILE A 459 -10.03 25.76 -3.56
CA ILE A 459 -10.48 25.40 -2.19
C ILE A 459 -9.67 24.22 -1.64
N LYS A 460 -9.42 23.22 -2.48
CA LYS A 460 -8.57 22.06 -2.09
C LYS A 460 -7.18 22.52 -1.66
N ASN A 461 -6.54 23.40 -2.42
CA ASN A 461 -5.19 23.90 -2.10
C ASN A 461 -5.18 24.67 -0.77
N TYR A 462 -6.18 25.50 -0.53
CA TYR A 462 -6.34 26.24 0.72
C TYR A 462 -6.53 25.29 1.92
N ILE A 463 -7.47 24.35 1.80
CA ILE A 463 -7.76 23.36 2.85
C ILE A 463 -6.55 22.46 3.10
N TYR A 464 -5.87 22.03 2.03
CA TYR A 464 -4.65 21.23 2.15
C TYR A 464 -3.57 21.97 2.96
N GLY A 465 -3.30 23.26 2.62
CA GLY A 465 -2.32 24.04 3.35
C GLY A 465 -2.71 24.29 4.82
N SER A 466 -3.98 24.60 5.08
CA SER A 466 -4.49 24.84 6.45
C SER A 466 -4.48 23.54 7.28
N SER A 467 -4.93 22.43 6.71
CA SER A 467 -4.92 21.11 7.36
C SER A 467 -3.49 20.63 7.63
N PHE A 468 -2.59 20.84 6.67
CA PHE A 468 -1.18 20.49 6.83
C PHE A 468 -0.55 21.23 8.03
N GLU A 469 -0.72 22.54 8.14
CA GLU A 469 -0.18 23.33 9.28
C GLU A 469 -0.81 22.90 10.62
N GLN A 470 -2.08 22.54 10.63
CA GLN A 470 -2.77 22.05 11.83
C GLN A 470 -2.25 20.67 12.26
N ASN A 471 -1.96 19.79 11.30
CA ASN A 471 -1.57 18.40 11.52
C ASN A 471 -0.03 18.22 11.59
N ARG A 472 0.75 19.26 11.27
CA ARG A 472 2.21 19.22 11.28
C ARG A 472 2.81 18.68 12.59
N PRO A 473 2.37 19.12 13.81
CA PRO A 473 2.93 18.55 15.04
C PRO A 473 2.70 17.04 15.17
N GLN A 474 1.59 16.52 14.66
CA GLN A 474 1.32 15.08 14.65
C GLN A 474 2.24 14.35 13.66
N MET A 475 2.47 14.92 12.47
CA MET A 475 3.41 14.38 11.48
C MET A 475 4.84 14.34 12.02
N GLU A 476 5.28 15.39 12.72
CA GLU A 476 6.59 15.47 13.38
C GLU A 476 6.72 14.39 14.47
N ALA A 477 5.71 14.26 15.32
CA ALA A 477 5.71 13.30 16.42
C ALA A 477 5.65 11.85 15.95
N VAL A 478 4.81 11.52 14.95
CA VAL A 478 4.75 10.18 14.35
C VAL A 478 6.07 9.83 13.68
N THR A 479 6.66 10.77 12.94
CA THR A 479 7.97 10.56 12.30
C THR A 479 9.07 10.28 13.31
N ALA A 480 9.12 11.04 14.43
CA ALA A 480 10.06 10.81 15.52
C ALA A 480 9.93 9.39 16.10
N ASN A 481 8.71 8.97 16.41
CA ASN A 481 8.45 7.62 16.93
C ASN A 481 8.78 6.49 15.91
N LEU A 482 8.59 6.71 14.61
CA LEU A 482 9.03 5.77 13.56
C LEU A 482 10.55 5.62 13.52
N LEU A 483 11.29 6.70 13.69
CA LEU A 483 12.75 6.67 13.78
C LEU A 483 13.22 5.98 15.06
N ASP A 484 12.55 6.21 16.19
CA ASP A 484 12.86 5.57 17.46
C ASP A 484 12.67 4.07 17.44
N ILE A 485 11.59 3.58 16.82
CA ILE A 485 11.39 2.13 16.69
C ILE A 485 12.43 1.51 15.76
N LEU A 486 12.83 2.21 14.69
CA LEU A 486 13.91 1.75 13.81
C LEU A 486 15.27 1.67 14.53
N ALA A 487 15.57 2.66 15.37
CA ALA A 487 16.78 2.66 16.20
C ALA A 487 16.77 1.50 17.21
N LEU A 488 15.62 1.21 17.82
CA LEU A 488 15.45 0.06 18.70
C LEU A 488 15.71 -1.27 18.00
N PHE A 489 15.18 -1.47 16.78
CA PHE A 489 15.43 -2.68 16.00
C PHE A 489 16.92 -2.93 15.79
N ARG A 490 17.66 -1.86 15.49
CA ARG A 490 19.11 -1.94 15.37
C ARG A 490 19.79 -2.33 16.68
N GLU A 491 19.39 -1.69 17.79
CA GLU A 491 19.93 -1.97 19.12
C GLU A 491 19.70 -3.44 19.53
N LYS A 492 18.46 -3.91 19.36
CA LYS A 492 18.03 -5.27 19.71
C LYS A 492 18.43 -6.32 18.67
N ARG A 493 19.04 -5.92 17.56
CA ARG A 493 19.44 -6.80 16.45
C ARG A 493 18.31 -7.64 15.89
N VAL A 494 17.15 -7.00 15.75
CA VAL A 494 15.94 -7.57 15.13
C VAL A 494 15.65 -6.82 13.84
N SER A 495 15.20 -7.53 12.82
CA SER A 495 14.62 -6.93 11.62
C SER A 495 13.21 -7.44 11.44
N MET A 496 12.27 -6.56 11.15
CA MET A 496 10.86 -6.91 11.00
C MET A 496 10.53 -7.45 9.61
N ARG A 497 11.18 -6.93 8.57
CA ARG A 497 11.06 -7.31 7.17
C ARG A 497 9.71 -7.04 6.49
N ASP A 498 8.64 -6.85 7.24
CA ASP A 498 7.32 -6.45 6.70
C ASP A 498 6.76 -5.26 7.49
N LEU A 499 7.57 -4.20 7.59
CA LEU A 499 7.14 -2.94 8.17
C LEU A 499 6.21 -2.21 7.20
N LYS A 500 5.03 -1.87 7.70
CA LYS A 500 4.01 -1.07 7.01
C LYS A 500 3.05 -0.48 8.03
N PRO A 501 2.26 0.56 7.69
CA PRO A 501 1.34 1.18 8.64
C PRO A 501 0.34 0.22 9.28
N ASP A 502 -0.10 -0.82 8.54
CA ASP A 502 -1.04 -1.83 9.05
C ASP A 502 -0.42 -2.78 10.09
N ASN A 503 0.90 -2.89 10.10
CA ASN A 503 1.64 -3.71 11.08
C ASN A 503 2.14 -2.88 12.27
N LEU A 504 1.75 -1.61 12.34
CA LEU A 504 2.07 -0.69 13.43
C LEU A 504 0.80 -0.16 14.07
N PHE A 505 0.84 0.00 15.37
CA PHE A 505 -0.23 0.65 16.12
C PHE A 505 0.34 1.75 17.03
N VAL A 506 -0.54 2.63 17.44
CA VAL A 506 -0.22 3.73 18.35
C VAL A 506 -0.84 3.45 19.71
N ALA A 507 0.01 3.49 20.73
CA ALA A 507 -0.36 3.34 22.12
C ALA A 507 -0.23 4.69 22.84
N GLY A 508 -1.37 5.21 23.32
CA GLY A 508 -1.48 6.46 24.07
C GLY A 508 -2.72 6.45 24.95
N ASP A 509 -2.96 7.49 25.70
CA ASP A 509 -4.18 7.59 26.53
C ASP A 509 -5.42 7.74 25.64
N PRO A 510 -6.32 6.72 25.58
CA PRO A 510 -7.51 6.77 24.73
C PRO A 510 -8.43 7.96 25.00
N ALA A 511 -8.46 8.47 26.24
CA ALA A 511 -9.28 9.62 26.61
C ALA A 511 -8.77 10.94 25.97
N ARG A 512 -7.52 10.96 25.53
CA ARG A 512 -6.85 12.12 24.93
C ARG A 512 -6.69 12.01 23.40
N TYR A 513 -7.23 10.98 22.78
CA TYR A 513 -7.20 10.85 21.32
C TYR A 513 -8.03 11.95 20.63
N PRO A 514 -7.57 12.60 19.56
CA PRO A 514 -6.24 12.47 18.91
C PRO A 514 -5.18 13.45 19.47
N LEU A 515 -5.44 14.15 20.57
CA LEU A 515 -4.58 15.24 21.08
C LEU A 515 -3.17 14.77 21.45
N PHE A 516 -3.04 13.55 21.99
CA PHE A 516 -1.73 13.00 22.37
C PHE A 516 -0.79 12.82 21.17
N LEU A 517 -1.33 12.70 19.94
CA LEU A 517 -0.52 12.56 18.72
C LEU A 517 0.34 13.80 18.42
N LYS A 518 0.10 14.94 19.07
CA LYS A 518 0.86 16.18 18.86
C LYS A 518 2.22 16.19 19.55
N SER A 519 2.50 15.22 20.41
CA SER A 519 3.75 15.14 21.17
C SER A 519 4.29 13.72 21.15
N ALA A 520 5.51 13.54 20.65
CA ALA A 520 6.16 12.23 20.55
C ALA A 520 6.34 11.51 21.88
N GLN A 521 6.32 12.24 22.99
CA GLN A 521 6.48 11.71 24.36
C GLN A 521 5.15 11.18 24.94
N GLU A 522 4.01 11.56 24.36
CA GLU A 522 2.69 11.19 24.91
C GLU A 522 2.18 9.87 24.34
N PHE A 523 2.84 9.29 23.36
CA PHE A 523 2.49 8.01 22.79
C PHE A 523 3.72 7.23 22.35
N SER A 524 3.56 5.95 22.11
CA SER A 524 4.58 5.11 21.49
C SER A 524 4.00 4.37 20.28
N ILE A 525 4.85 4.05 19.30
CA ILE A 525 4.49 3.14 18.22
C ILE A 525 4.86 1.72 18.66
N GLY A 526 3.87 0.83 18.64
CA GLY A 526 4.00 -0.59 18.88
C GLY A 526 3.86 -1.40 17.60
N ILE A 527 4.03 -2.71 17.71
CA ILE A 527 4.13 -3.63 16.58
C ILE A 527 3.08 -4.72 16.71
N ILE A 528 2.42 -5.01 15.61
CA ILE A 528 1.59 -6.19 15.42
C ILE A 528 2.16 -7.01 14.25
N ASP A 529 2.01 -8.33 14.30
CA ASP A 529 2.51 -9.25 13.26
C ASP A 529 4.04 -9.30 13.14
N VAL A 530 4.65 -9.98 14.09
CA VAL A 530 6.11 -10.23 14.11
C VAL A 530 6.52 -11.56 13.46
N GLU A 531 5.63 -12.21 12.68
CA GLU A 531 5.86 -13.53 12.07
C GLU A 531 7.09 -13.56 11.15
N THR A 532 7.33 -12.48 10.41
CA THR A 532 8.46 -12.35 9.47
C THR A 532 9.74 -11.86 10.13
N ALA A 533 9.68 -11.47 11.40
CA ALA A 533 10.82 -10.91 12.11
C ALA A 533 11.96 -11.90 12.27
N VAL A 534 13.18 -11.38 12.19
CA VAL A 534 14.43 -12.14 12.28
C VAL A 534 15.32 -11.55 13.37
N ASP A 535 15.73 -12.40 14.29
CA ASP A 535 16.82 -12.12 15.24
C ASP A 535 18.17 -12.45 14.58
N PHE A 536 19.05 -11.43 14.47
CA PHE A 536 20.36 -11.58 13.82
C PHE A 536 21.55 -11.33 14.76
N GLU A 537 21.50 -11.84 15.99
CA GLU A 537 22.64 -11.78 16.91
C GLU A 537 23.93 -12.37 16.33
N LYS A 538 25.07 -11.71 16.59
CA LYS A 538 26.37 -12.04 15.97
C LYS A 538 26.80 -13.52 16.16
N SER A 539 26.45 -14.13 17.29
CA SER A 539 26.80 -15.53 17.61
C SER A 539 26.02 -16.57 16.81
N GLN A 540 24.98 -16.17 16.10
CA GLN A 540 24.01 -17.05 15.47
C GLN A 540 23.95 -16.98 13.94
N TYR A 541 24.80 -16.20 13.26
CA TYR A 541 24.73 -16.03 11.79
C TYR A 541 24.69 -17.33 10.98
N LYS A 542 25.37 -18.37 11.43
CA LYS A 542 25.32 -19.70 10.79
C LYS A 542 24.02 -20.45 11.06
N LYS A 543 23.21 -20.02 12.03
CA LYS A 543 21.98 -20.68 12.48
C LYS A 543 20.70 -19.90 12.18
N ILE A 544 20.80 -18.72 11.51
CA ILE A 544 19.61 -17.94 11.17
C ILE A 544 18.75 -18.77 10.22
N LYS A 545 17.60 -19.22 10.72
CA LYS A 545 16.62 -19.94 9.91
C LYS A 545 16.17 -19.03 8.77
N GLN A 546 16.12 -19.57 7.54
CA GLN A 546 15.61 -18.85 6.40
C GLN A 546 14.16 -18.40 6.68
N PRO A 547 13.87 -17.10 6.79
CA PRO A 547 12.50 -16.64 6.94
C PRO A 547 11.72 -16.82 5.65
N MET A 548 10.40 -16.74 5.72
CA MET A 548 9.56 -16.74 4.54
C MET A 548 10.00 -15.64 3.57
N LEU A 549 10.17 -16.00 2.29
CA LEU A 549 10.48 -15.04 1.23
C LEU A 549 9.22 -14.25 0.90
N GLY A 550 9.29 -12.93 1.03
CA GLY A 550 8.17 -12.04 0.72
C GLY A 550 8.20 -10.77 1.55
N GLY A 551 7.36 -9.84 1.15
CA GLY A 551 7.11 -8.54 1.75
C GLY A 551 5.99 -7.86 0.99
N THR A 552 5.42 -6.81 1.53
CA THR A 552 4.39 -6.00 0.87
C THR A 552 5.04 -5.17 -0.24
N PRO A 553 4.57 -5.24 -1.51
CA PRO A 553 5.23 -4.64 -2.68
C PRO A 553 5.62 -3.17 -2.50
N PHE A 554 4.76 -2.36 -1.87
CA PHE A 554 5.00 -0.94 -1.65
C PHE A 554 6.15 -0.65 -0.67
N TYR A 555 6.51 -1.58 0.20
CA TYR A 555 7.50 -1.41 1.28
C TYR A 555 8.71 -2.33 1.12
N ALA A 556 8.65 -3.30 0.20
CA ALA A 556 9.68 -4.32 0.03
C ALA A 556 10.74 -3.91 -1.01
N THR A 557 11.89 -4.55 -0.92
CA THR A 557 12.98 -4.50 -1.91
C THR A 557 13.22 -5.89 -2.50
N PRO A 558 13.94 -6.05 -3.62
CA PRO A 558 14.26 -7.37 -4.18
C PRO A 558 14.91 -8.32 -3.17
N SER A 559 15.67 -7.79 -2.19
CA SER A 559 16.33 -8.59 -1.16
C SER A 559 15.37 -9.37 -0.24
N HIS A 560 14.08 -9.02 -0.19
CA HIS A 560 13.06 -9.76 0.57
C HIS A 560 12.71 -11.12 -0.06
N PHE A 561 12.98 -11.31 -1.35
CA PHE A 561 12.57 -12.46 -2.16
C PHE A 561 13.71 -13.41 -2.51
N ILE A 562 14.91 -13.17 -1.97
CA ILE A 562 16.07 -14.02 -2.20
C ILE A 562 16.50 -14.71 -0.91
N LYS A 563 17.14 -15.89 -1.03
CA LYS A 563 17.64 -16.65 0.11
C LYS A 563 18.77 -15.93 0.82
N ASN A 564 18.86 -16.15 2.13
CA ASN A 564 19.91 -15.57 2.98
C ASN A 564 21.34 -15.91 2.49
N ASP A 565 21.54 -17.10 1.94
CA ASP A 565 22.85 -17.51 1.42
C ASP A 565 23.36 -16.61 0.31
N VAL A 566 22.48 -16.21 -0.61
CA VAL A 566 22.79 -15.28 -1.70
C VAL A 566 23.08 -13.89 -1.15
N LEU A 567 22.30 -13.42 -0.17
CA LEU A 567 22.53 -12.13 0.49
C LEU A 567 23.87 -12.11 1.22
N ILE A 568 24.21 -13.20 1.94
CA ILE A 568 25.52 -13.36 2.62
C ILE A 568 26.65 -13.35 1.59
N PHE A 569 26.51 -14.10 0.50
CA PHE A 569 27.52 -14.16 -0.56
C PHE A 569 27.78 -12.77 -1.15
N LYS A 570 26.72 -12.04 -1.53
CA LYS A 570 26.84 -10.73 -2.18
C LYS A 570 27.29 -9.62 -1.23
N PHE A 571 26.69 -9.53 -0.06
CA PHE A 571 26.84 -8.36 0.84
C PHE A 571 27.75 -8.62 2.03
N LYS A 572 28.15 -9.85 2.28
CA LYS A 572 29.03 -10.30 3.40
C LYS A 572 28.46 -10.01 4.82
N ASN A 573 27.35 -9.31 4.94
CA ASN A 573 26.74 -8.94 6.23
C ASN A 573 25.21 -8.97 6.13
N LEU A 574 24.63 -10.13 6.48
CA LEU A 574 23.18 -10.34 6.44
C LEU A 574 22.42 -9.37 7.35
N GLY A 575 22.88 -9.20 8.61
CA GLY A 575 22.20 -8.33 9.58
C GLY A 575 22.10 -6.87 9.10
N LYS A 576 23.14 -6.38 8.38
CA LYS A 576 23.09 -5.06 7.76
C LYS A 576 21.99 -4.96 6.70
N ILE A 577 21.89 -5.97 5.81
CA ILE A 577 20.90 -5.95 4.72
C ILE A 577 19.48 -6.06 5.27
N LEU A 578 19.25 -6.93 6.25
CA LEU A 578 17.96 -7.05 6.91
C LEU A 578 17.53 -5.74 7.58
N HIS A 579 18.47 -5.06 8.27
CA HIS A 579 18.18 -3.75 8.86
C HIS A 579 17.91 -2.65 7.80
N LEU A 580 18.59 -2.70 6.66
CA LEU A 580 18.34 -1.77 5.55
C LEU A 580 16.99 -2.02 4.87
N GLN A 581 16.44 -3.23 4.92
CA GLN A 581 15.06 -3.50 4.52
C GLN A 581 14.08 -2.68 5.39
N ASP A 582 14.30 -2.66 6.70
CA ASP A 582 13.47 -1.87 7.63
C ASP A 582 13.68 -0.34 7.43
N TRP A 583 14.90 0.11 7.10
CA TRP A 583 15.15 1.50 6.72
C TRP A 583 14.33 1.91 5.48
N HIS A 584 14.34 1.07 4.45
CA HIS A 584 13.59 1.30 3.22
C HIS A 584 12.09 1.42 3.51
N ALA A 585 11.53 0.51 4.29
CA ALA A 585 10.14 0.56 4.67
C ALA A 585 9.80 1.80 5.52
N THR A 586 10.68 2.15 6.48
CA THR A 586 10.48 3.32 7.36
C THR A 586 10.52 4.63 6.57
N LEU A 587 11.44 4.79 5.61
CA LEU A 587 11.47 6.01 4.79
C LEU A 587 10.18 6.19 3.96
N ILE A 588 9.61 5.10 3.45
CA ILE A 588 8.34 5.13 2.72
C ILE A 588 7.20 5.55 3.66
N MET A 589 7.17 5.00 4.87
CA MET A 589 6.18 5.37 5.87
C MET A 589 6.30 6.85 6.27
N ILE A 590 7.50 7.37 6.48
CA ILE A 590 7.72 8.80 6.79
C ILE A 590 7.20 9.68 5.66
N TYR A 591 7.48 9.33 4.40
CA TYR A 591 6.94 10.05 3.25
C TYR A 591 5.40 10.05 3.27
N LYS A 592 4.78 8.87 3.49
CA LYS A 592 3.31 8.74 3.58
C LYS A 592 2.72 9.52 4.75
N VAL A 593 3.38 9.55 5.92
CA VAL A 593 2.97 10.37 7.08
C VAL A 593 2.82 11.85 6.71
N ILE A 594 3.72 12.38 5.89
CA ILE A 594 3.78 13.80 5.60
C ILE A 594 2.93 14.19 4.39
N THR A 595 2.89 13.34 3.37
CA THR A 595 2.23 13.66 2.09
C THR A 595 0.86 12.99 1.90
N GLY A 596 0.60 11.90 2.60
CA GLY A 596 -0.55 11.00 2.36
C GLY A 596 -0.35 10.05 1.16
N ASP A 597 0.67 10.28 0.32
CA ASP A 597 0.93 9.55 -0.91
C ASP A 597 1.95 8.42 -0.71
N LEU A 598 1.95 7.46 -1.62
CA LEU A 598 2.96 6.41 -1.69
C LEU A 598 4.22 6.93 -2.41
N LEU A 599 5.40 6.68 -1.83
CA LEU A 599 6.69 7.12 -2.40
C LEU A 599 7.05 6.36 -3.67
N PHE A 600 6.82 5.04 -3.70
CA PHE A 600 7.24 4.12 -4.78
C PHE A 600 6.05 3.38 -5.41
N GLU A 601 5.04 4.10 -5.88
CA GLU A 601 3.86 3.50 -6.50
C GLU A 601 4.16 2.83 -7.85
N GLN A 602 4.93 3.50 -8.72
CA GLN A 602 5.31 2.96 -10.03
C GLN A 602 6.29 1.79 -9.89
N THR A 603 7.27 1.94 -9.00
CA THR A 603 8.24 0.88 -8.68
C THR A 603 7.54 -0.36 -8.10
N ALA A 604 6.51 -0.17 -7.27
CA ALA A 604 5.71 -1.27 -6.75
C ALA A 604 4.93 -2.03 -7.85
N ARG A 605 4.50 -1.35 -8.91
CA ARG A 605 3.87 -2.02 -10.06
C ARG A 605 4.82 -2.95 -10.81
N LEU A 606 6.12 -2.63 -10.85
CA LEU A 606 7.15 -3.50 -11.42
C LEU A 606 7.44 -4.72 -10.53
N PHE A 607 6.95 -4.72 -9.30
CA PHE A 607 7.27 -5.75 -8.33
C PHE A 607 6.78 -7.15 -8.72
N ALA A 608 5.72 -7.26 -9.52
CA ALA A 608 5.24 -8.52 -10.06
C ALA A 608 6.31 -9.16 -10.98
N GLU A 609 6.95 -8.35 -11.83
CA GLU A 609 8.04 -8.79 -12.72
C GLU A 609 9.28 -9.18 -11.89
N VAL A 610 9.71 -8.30 -10.99
CA VAL A 610 10.82 -8.54 -10.06
C VAL A 610 10.60 -9.83 -9.25
N ARG A 611 9.40 -10.04 -8.72
CA ARG A 611 9.04 -11.25 -7.98
C ARG A 611 9.12 -12.51 -8.86
N ASN A 612 8.61 -12.44 -10.08
CA ASN A 612 8.65 -13.59 -11.00
C ASN A 612 10.10 -13.97 -11.34
N LEU A 613 10.98 -13.00 -11.60
CA LEU A 613 12.40 -13.23 -11.78
C LEU A 613 13.00 -13.93 -10.55
N MET A 614 12.73 -13.41 -9.34
CA MET A 614 13.26 -13.93 -8.09
C MET A 614 12.74 -15.35 -7.74
N VAL A 615 11.47 -15.64 -8.01
CA VAL A 615 10.90 -16.99 -7.82
C VAL A 615 11.58 -17.99 -8.75
N ASN A 616 11.84 -17.61 -10.01
CA ASN A 616 12.56 -18.46 -10.95
C ASN A 616 14.02 -18.68 -10.53
N ALA A 617 14.70 -17.69 -9.98
CA ALA A 617 16.05 -17.82 -9.44
C ALA A 617 16.15 -18.83 -8.27
N ASN A 618 15.09 -18.96 -7.49
CA ASN A 618 15.07 -19.87 -6.33
C ASN A 618 14.81 -21.35 -6.71
N LYS A 619 14.58 -21.66 -8.02
CA LYS A 619 14.48 -23.05 -8.49
C LYS A 619 15.85 -23.72 -8.57
N PRO A 620 15.92 -25.07 -8.45
CA PRO A 620 17.18 -25.80 -8.64
C PRO A 620 17.81 -25.51 -10.00
N GLY A 621 19.13 -25.21 -10.01
CA GLY A 621 19.87 -24.90 -11.26
C GLY A 621 19.80 -23.46 -11.77
N GLY A 622 19.10 -22.56 -11.06
CA GLY A 622 19.05 -21.13 -11.41
C GLY A 622 20.33 -20.38 -11.00
N HIS A 623 20.78 -19.44 -11.82
CA HIS A 623 21.85 -18.50 -11.50
C HIS A 623 21.33 -17.40 -10.56
N GLN A 624 21.20 -17.72 -9.25
CA GLN A 624 20.52 -16.88 -8.26
C GLN A 624 21.13 -15.47 -8.15
N THR A 625 22.46 -15.36 -8.28
CA THR A 625 23.17 -14.07 -8.16
C THR A 625 22.85 -13.14 -9.34
N ASP A 626 22.93 -13.66 -10.58
CA ASP A 626 22.74 -12.86 -11.80
C ASP A 626 21.28 -12.37 -11.89
N VAL A 627 20.33 -13.25 -11.57
CA VAL A 627 18.90 -12.89 -11.54
C VAL A 627 18.61 -11.87 -10.46
N PHE A 628 19.26 -11.98 -9.30
CA PHE A 628 19.13 -10.97 -8.23
C PHE A 628 19.69 -9.61 -8.66
N GLU A 629 20.81 -9.60 -9.41
CA GLU A 629 21.39 -8.37 -9.96
C GLU A 629 20.47 -7.70 -10.96
N GLU A 630 19.89 -8.46 -11.87
CA GLU A 630 18.93 -7.95 -12.84
C GLU A 630 17.65 -7.43 -12.18
N ALA A 631 17.06 -8.19 -11.27
CA ALA A 631 15.89 -7.74 -10.50
C ALA A 631 16.19 -6.48 -9.68
N SER A 632 17.39 -6.39 -9.10
CA SER A 632 17.84 -5.20 -8.37
C SER A 632 18.04 -4.02 -9.31
N ARG A 633 18.57 -4.22 -10.50
CA ARG A 633 18.76 -3.18 -11.51
C ARG A 633 17.42 -2.57 -11.93
N ILE A 634 16.44 -3.40 -12.28
CA ILE A 634 15.09 -2.95 -12.67
C ILE A 634 14.45 -2.13 -11.55
N PHE A 635 14.47 -2.68 -10.34
CA PHE A 635 13.86 -2.04 -9.17
C PHE A 635 14.52 -0.69 -8.83
N TRP A 636 15.86 -0.66 -8.66
CA TRP A 636 16.55 0.53 -8.16
C TRP A 636 16.60 1.66 -9.18
N HIS A 637 16.66 1.37 -10.50
CA HIS A 637 16.55 2.43 -11.51
C HIS A 637 15.18 3.13 -11.45
N SER A 638 14.10 2.38 -11.31
CA SER A 638 12.77 2.94 -11.12
C SER A 638 12.67 3.71 -9.81
N ALA A 639 13.14 3.12 -8.71
CA ALA A 639 13.05 3.73 -7.38
C ALA A 639 13.82 5.06 -7.28
N VAL A 640 15.02 5.18 -7.89
CA VAL A 640 15.78 6.45 -7.92
C VAL A 640 15.01 7.52 -8.67
N SER A 641 14.50 7.21 -9.87
CA SER A 641 13.75 8.17 -10.67
C SER A 641 12.48 8.64 -9.96
N GLU A 642 11.71 7.70 -9.40
CA GLU A 642 10.48 8.01 -8.69
C GLU A 642 10.76 8.80 -7.41
N PHE A 643 11.81 8.45 -6.66
CA PHE A 643 12.25 9.19 -5.48
C PHE A 643 12.57 10.66 -5.81
N GLN A 644 13.34 10.91 -6.87
CA GLN A 644 13.68 12.27 -7.30
C GLN A 644 12.44 13.10 -7.64
N ILE A 645 11.51 12.53 -8.41
CA ILE A 645 10.25 13.21 -8.78
C ILE A 645 9.43 13.52 -7.54
N LYS A 646 9.18 12.53 -6.70
CA LYS A 646 8.34 12.67 -5.49
C LYS A 646 8.93 13.62 -4.46
N MET A 647 10.24 13.61 -4.28
CA MET A 647 10.93 14.56 -3.39
C MET A 647 10.84 16.00 -3.91
N ALA A 648 10.95 16.22 -5.23
CA ALA A 648 10.80 17.55 -5.82
C ALA A 648 9.34 18.06 -5.72
N GLU A 649 8.35 17.20 -5.99
CA GLU A 649 6.92 17.53 -5.86
C GLU A 649 6.54 17.94 -4.43
N SER A 650 7.12 17.27 -3.43
CA SER A 650 6.77 17.44 -2.01
C SER A 650 7.79 18.25 -1.21
N GLU A 651 8.77 18.86 -1.86
CA GLU A 651 9.92 19.54 -1.23
C GLU A 651 9.51 20.52 -0.13
N LYS A 652 8.54 21.40 -0.41
CA LYS A 652 8.04 22.41 0.53
C LYS A 652 7.48 21.77 1.80
N SER A 653 6.62 20.78 1.67
CA SER A 653 6.01 20.09 2.80
C SER A 653 7.05 19.33 3.63
N LEU A 654 7.96 18.61 2.95
CA LEU A 654 9.03 17.84 3.60
C LEU A 654 10.05 18.73 4.32
N LYS A 655 10.38 19.91 3.78
CA LYS A 655 11.28 20.89 4.45
C LYS A 655 10.60 21.58 5.65
N THR A 656 9.28 21.72 5.64
CA THR A 656 8.52 22.37 6.72
C THR A 656 8.38 21.48 7.95
N VAL A 657 8.31 20.15 7.79
CA VAL A 657 8.25 19.17 8.89
C VAL A 657 9.66 18.97 9.46
N VAL A 658 9.88 19.41 10.71
CA VAL A 658 11.19 19.34 11.38
C VAL A 658 11.10 18.40 12.58
N VAL A 659 11.89 17.36 12.55
CA VAL A 659 11.85 16.26 13.54
C VAL A 659 13.02 16.39 14.51
N GLY A 660 12.73 16.37 15.80
CA GLY A 660 13.74 16.22 16.84
C GLY A 660 14.23 14.76 16.91
N LEU A 661 15.54 14.58 16.96
CA LEU A 661 16.15 13.24 16.99
C LEU A 661 16.54 12.88 18.43
N THR A 662 16.11 11.71 18.88
CA THR A 662 16.54 11.14 20.17
C THR A 662 18.00 10.68 20.10
N GLU A 663 18.64 10.47 21.25
CA GLU A 663 20.03 9.97 21.31
C GLU A 663 20.21 8.62 20.61
N SER A 664 19.21 7.74 20.66
CA SER A 664 19.23 6.44 19.96
C SER A 664 19.22 6.61 18.44
N VAL A 665 18.38 7.52 17.93
CA VAL A 665 18.32 7.83 16.50
C VAL A 665 19.59 8.52 16.03
N LYS A 666 20.05 9.52 16.80
CA LYS A 666 21.33 10.20 16.56
C LYS A 666 22.47 9.17 16.44
N TYR A 667 22.62 8.31 17.43
CA TYR A 667 23.64 7.25 17.40
C TYR A 667 23.49 6.32 16.18
N MET A 668 22.26 5.98 15.80
CA MET A 668 21.99 5.15 14.61
C MET A 668 22.48 5.85 13.34
N PHE A 669 22.17 7.12 13.17
CA PHE A 669 22.56 7.92 12.01
C PHE A 669 24.08 8.20 12.00
N ASP A 670 24.68 8.54 13.11
CA ASP A 670 26.14 8.76 13.22
C ASP A 670 26.91 7.51 12.79
N LYS A 671 26.51 6.33 13.27
CA LYS A 671 27.17 5.08 12.87
C LYS A 671 27.02 4.76 11.39
N ALA A 672 25.87 5.09 10.78
CA ALA A 672 25.68 4.96 9.33
C ALA A 672 26.57 5.99 8.59
N LEU A 673 26.54 7.25 9.00
CA LEU A 673 27.28 8.37 8.43
C LEU A 673 28.77 8.11 8.38
N VAL A 674 29.36 7.73 9.51
CA VAL A 674 30.80 7.43 9.61
C VAL A 674 31.20 6.31 8.64
N LYS A 675 30.38 5.29 8.52
CA LYS A 675 30.62 4.16 7.61
C LYS A 675 30.55 4.58 6.15
N GLU A 676 29.55 5.42 5.80
CA GLU A 676 29.40 5.94 4.45
C GLU A 676 30.57 6.88 4.10
N LYS A 677 30.94 7.82 4.98
CA LYS A 677 32.09 8.70 4.77
C LYS A 677 33.37 7.91 4.50
N LYS A 678 33.66 6.85 5.28
CA LYS A 678 34.81 5.96 5.05
C LYS A 678 34.75 5.30 3.67
N SER A 679 33.57 4.84 3.25
CA SER A 679 33.39 4.19 1.95
C SER A 679 33.57 5.18 0.80
N ILE A 680 33.10 6.43 0.95
CA ILE A 680 33.25 7.50 -0.04
C ILE A 680 34.72 7.90 -0.17
N VAL A 681 35.46 8.09 0.92
CA VAL A 681 36.90 8.43 0.88
C VAL A 681 37.69 7.33 0.16
N LYS A 682 37.39 6.05 0.42
CA LYS A 682 37.98 4.92 -0.31
C LYS A 682 37.61 4.95 -1.80
N ALA A 683 36.39 5.30 -2.15
CA ALA A 683 35.97 5.42 -3.55
C ALA A 683 36.67 6.59 -4.25
N ILE A 684 36.84 7.73 -3.58
CA ILE A 684 37.64 8.89 -4.08
C ILE A 684 39.08 8.44 -4.37
N LYS A 685 39.73 7.80 -3.39
CA LYS A 685 41.09 7.30 -3.55
C LYS A 685 41.19 6.31 -4.74
N LYS A 686 40.30 5.32 -4.79
CA LYS A 686 40.26 4.38 -5.90
C LYS A 686 40.03 5.06 -7.25
N CYS A 687 39.16 6.06 -7.30
CA CYS A 687 38.87 6.83 -8.53
C CYS A 687 40.12 7.56 -9.01
N VAL A 688 40.87 8.21 -8.10
CA VAL A 688 42.12 8.93 -8.46
C VAL A 688 43.23 7.97 -8.81
N ASP A 689 43.42 6.89 -8.05
CA ASP A 689 44.46 5.87 -8.27
C ASP A 689 44.28 5.05 -9.57
N SER A 690 43.06 5.01 -10.13
CA SER A 690 42.77 4.30 -11.38
C SER A 690 43.11 5.09 -12.64
N GLN A 691 43.66 6.33 -12.53
CA GLN A 691 43.94 7.18 -13.66
C GLN A 691 45.45 7.38 -13.81
N ASP A 692 46.02 6.69 -14.76
CA ASP A 692 47.47 6.78 -15.09
C ASP A 692 47.92 8.17 -15.59
N ILE A 693 46.93 9.01 -16.03
CA ILE A 693 47.15 10.36 -16.53
C ILE A 693 47.75 11.30 -15.46
N PHE A 694 47.50 10.99 -14.18
CA PHE A 694 47.89 11.84 -13.05
C PHE A 694 49.02 11.23 -12.19
N ASP A 695 49.89 10.47 -12.74
CA ASP A 695 50.97 9.73 -12.06
C ASP A 695 52.04 10.65 -11.40
N LYS A 696 51.94 11.98 -11.58
CA LYS A 696 52.73 12.93 -10.83
C LYS A 696 52.15 13.09 -9.43
N GLY A 697 52.88 12.63 -8.43
CA GLY A 697 52.46 12.60 -7.04
C GLY A 697 51.79 13.87 -6.49
N HIS A 698 52.29 15.05 -6.92
CA HIS A 698 51.72 16.34 -6.50
C HIS A 698 50.28 16.56 -7.02
N ILE A 699 49.99 16.25 -8.28
CA ILE A 699 48.65 16.43 -8.86
C ILE A 699 47.68 15.45 -8.24
N ARG A 700 48.11 14.20 -8.05
CA ARG A 700 47.33 13.17 -7.38
C ARG A 700 46.95 13.61 -5.95
N ASP A 701 47.91 14.10 -5.14
CA ASP A 701 47.64 14.55 -3.79
C ASP A 701 46.72 15.79 -3.77
N GLN A 702 46.85 16.68 -4.72
CA GLN A 702 45.94 17.81 -4.89
C GLN A 702 44.50 17.35 -5.21
N LEU A 703 44.34 16.42 -6.12
CA LEU A 703 43.04 15.88 -6.50
C LEU A 703 42.39 15.08 -5.35
N LEU A 704 43.18 14.40 -4.52
CA LEU A 704 42.67 13.71 -3.35
C LEU A 704 42.15 14.68 -2.29
N ARG A 705 42.88 15.78 -1.98
CA ARG A 705 42.61 16.67 -0.86
C ARG A 705 41.71 17.87 -1.17
N CYS A 706 41.63 18.33 -2.42
CA CYS A 706 40.85 19.51 -2.77
C CYS A 706 39.34 19.31 -2.52
N SER A 707 38.66 20.43 -2.28
CA SER A 707 37.23 20.47 -2.05
C SER A 707 36.39 20.17 -3.32
N TYR A 708 35.08 19.97 -3.15
CA TYR A 708 34.14 19.83 -4.24
C TYR A 708 34.17 21.02 -5.20
N ALA A 709 34.08 22.24 -4.70
CA ALA A 709 34.11 23.45 -5.53
C ALA A 709 35.40 23.58 -6.35
N LYS A 710 36.55 23.23 -5.76
CA LYS A 710 37.81 23.24 -6.47
C LYS A 710 37.88 22.18 -7.58
N THR A 711 37.30 21.01 -7.33
CA THR A 711 37.17 19.93 -8.37
C THR A 711 36.27 20.38 -9.53
N CYS A 712 35.16 21.06 -9.22
CA CYS A 712 34.27 21.64 -10.25
C CYS A 712 34.99 22.74 -11.06
N GLN A 713 35.85 23.55 -10.43
CA GLN A 713 36.63 24.54 -11.12
C GLN A 713 37.61 23.89 -12.11
N PHE A 714 38.35 22.86 -11.71
CA PHE A 714 39.26 22.14 -12.60
C PHE A 714 38.50 21.54 -13.80
N LYS A 715 37.30 20.99 -13.59
CA LYS A 715 36.44 20.51 -14.66
C LYS A 715 36.06 21.62 -15.64
N ALA A 716 35.58 22.76 -15.11
CA ALA A 716 35.18 23.92 -15.92
C ALA A 716 36.33 24.51 -16.74
N ASP A 717 37.50 24.61 -16.13
CA ASP A 717 38.70 25.10 -16.81
C ASP A 717 39.05 24.19 -18.00
N LEU A 718 39.02 22.86 -17.84
CA LEU A 718 39.29 21.89 -18.88
C LEU A 718 38.23 21.90 -20.00
N GLU A 719 36.95 22.06 -19.66
CA GLU A 719 35.85 22.22 -20.61
C GLU A 719 36.01 23.51 -21.45
N ASN A 720 36.41 24.61 -20.82
CA ASN A 720 36.65 25.89 -21.49
C ASN A 720 37.84 25.84 -22.44
N GLU A 721 38.94 25.17 -22.06
CA GLU A 721 40.06 24.90 -22.93
C GLU A 721 39.69 24.04 -24.12
N ALA A 722 38.89 22.98 -23.92
CA ALA A 722 38.40 22.11 -24.99
C ALA A 722 37.55 22.89 -26.00
N LYS A 723 36.68 23.79 -25.54
CA LYS A 723 35.87 24.66 -26.39
C LYS A 723 36.70 25.64 -27.19
N ARG A 724 37.76 26.22 -26.60
CA ARG A 724 38.66 27.19 -27.25
C ARG A 724 39.56 26.51 -28.34
N SER A 725 39.99 25.28 -28.07
CA SER A 725 40.86 24.55 -28.98
C SER A 725 40.15 23.90 -30.17
N GLY A 726 38.82 23.86 -30.17
CA GLY A 726 38.05 23.23 -31.24
C GLY A 726 38.23 21.70 -31.37
N ASN A 727 39.03 21.11 -30.50
CA ASN A 727 39.49 19.73 -30.61
C ASN A 727 39.23 18.96 -29.30
N LEU A 728 38.18 18.18 -29.25
CA LEU A 728 37.93 17.20 -28.20
C LEU A 728 38.78 15.94 -28.49
N SER A 729 40.04 15.94 -28.05
CA SER A 729 40.84 14.71 -28.08
C SER A 729 40.30 13.71 -27.06
N THR A 730 40.38 12.42 -27.37
CA THR A 730 39.95 11.31 -26.50
C THR A 730 40.47 11.46 -25.05
N PRO A 731 41.76 11.79 -24.79
CA PRO A 731 42.27 11.97 -23.42
C PRO A 731 41.61 13.12 -22.65
N ARG A 732 41.20 14.19 -23.34
CA ARG A 732 40.49 15.32 -22.68
C ARG A 732 39.07 14.95 -22.28
N THR A 733 38.38 14.22 -23.15
CA THR A 733 37.02 13.73 -22.83
C THR A 733 37.05 12.79 -21.61
N GLU A 734 38.04 11.90 -21.56
CA GLU A 734 38.24 10.98 -20.43
C GLU A 734 38.56 11.74 -19.12
N ALA A 735 39.44 12.80 -19.21
CA ALA A 735 39.75 13.63 -18.06
C ALA A 735 38.53 14.44 -17.54
N ILE A 736 37.66 14.95 -18.43
CA ILE A 736 36.42 15.63 -18.06
C ILE A 736 35.46 14.65 -17.36
N ALA A 737 35.27 13.45 -17.92
CA ALA A 737 34.44 12.40 -17.33
C ALA A 737 34.95 11.95 -15.97
N PHE A 738 36.29 11.82 -15.82
CA PHE A 738 36.92 11.52 -14.54
C PHE A 738 36.65 12.63 -13.49
N LEU A 739 36.89 13.92 -13.86
CA LEU A 739 36.64 15.05 -12.95
C LEU A 739 35.15 15.17 -12.58
N HIS A 740 34.26 14.84 -13.50
CA HIS A 740 32.82 14.76 -13.18
C HIS A 740 32.57 13.71 -12.09
N LYS A 741 33.03 12.49 -12.29
CA LYS A 741 32.87 11.41 -11.31
C LYS A 741 33.50 11.73 -9.94
N LEU A 742 34.70 12.38 -9.97
CA LEU A 742 35.37 12.82 -8.75
C LEU A 742 34.57 13.92 -8.02
N ALA A 743 34.00 14.87 -8.76
CA ALA A 743 33.16 15.92 -8.21
C ALA A 743 31.91 15.33 -7.57
N ASP A 744 31.26 14.36 -8.22
CA ASP A 744 30.07 13.67 -7.66
C ASP A 744 30.39 12.97 -6.33
N LEU A 745 31.53 12.27 -6.24
CA LEU A 745 31.96 11.64 -4.99
C LEU A 745 32.22 12.67 -3.88
N LYS A 746 32.82 13.81 -4.20
CA LYS A 746 33.07 14.88 -3.24
C LYS A 746 31.78 15.61 -2.84
N ALA A 747 30.87 15.82 -3.75
CA ALA A 747 29.54 16.34 -3.45
C ALA A 747 28.81 15.45 -2.44
N LEU A 748 28.82 14.13 -2.70
CA LEU A 748 28.24 13.15 -1.76
C LEU A 748 28.90 13.21 -0.38
N PHE A 749 30.22 13.34 -0.32
CA PHE A 749 30.92 13.54 0.95
C PHE A 749 30.46 14.83 1.66
N GLY A 750 30.36 15.94 0.93
CA GLY A 750 29.86 17.22 1.45
C GLY A 750 28.42 17.16 1.95
N GLN A 751 27.56 16.35 1.30
CA GLN A 751 26.21 16.07 1.81
C GLN A 751 26.25 15.33 3.15
N HIS A 752 27.15 14.37 3.31
CA HIS A 752 27.32 13.69 4.59
C HIS A 752 27.87 14.59 5.70
N VAL A 753 28.75 15.53 5.37
CA VAL A 753 29.22 16.56 6.31
C VAL A 753 28.08 17.50 6.70
N TYR A 754 27.18 17.83 5.77
CA TYR A 754 25.97 18.60 6.05
C TYR A 754 25.06 17.89 7.08
N VAL A 755 24.80 16.60 6.90
CA VAL A 755 24.03 15.81 7.87
C VAL A 755 24.73 15.78 9.24
N GLN A 756 26.07 15.59 9.26
CA GLN A 756 26.85 15.57 10.51
C GLN A 756 26.71 16.88 11.31
N LYS A 757 26.58 18.02 10.63
CA LYS A 757 26.37 19.31 11.28
C LYS A 757 25.08 19.34 12.13
N PHE A 758 24.00 18.72 11.65
CA PHE A 758 22.76 18.61 12.44
C PHE A 758 22.92 17.65 13.60
N LEU A 759 23.53 16.50 13.38
CA LEU A 759 23.73 15.49 14.41
C LEU A 759 24.67 15.95 15.53
N SER A 760 25.55 16.92 15.25
CA SER A 760 26.47 17.48 16.24
C SER A 760 25.83 18.54 17.16
N GLN A 761 24.58 18.93 16.93
CA GLN A 761 23.86 19.87 17.79
C GLN A 761 23.46 19.21 19.11
N PRO A 762 23.35 19.98 20.22
CA PRO A 762 22.91 19.46 21.53
C PRO A 762 21.50 18.83 21.44
N GLU A 763 20.58 19.48 20.72
CA GLU A 763 19.24 18.97 20.40
C GLU A 763 19.13 18.85 18.87
N PRO A 764 19.52 17.71 18.30
CA PRO A 764 19.56 17.58 16.86
C PRO A 764 18.15 17.58 16.26
N LYS A 765 17.97 18.46 15.27
CA LYS A 765 16.73 18.58 14.50
C LYS A 765 17.06 18.52 13.02
N MET A 766 16.29 17.74 12.29
CA MET A 766 16.43 17.60 10.84
C MET A 766 15.08 17.77 10.16
N SER A 767 15.07 18.37 8.97
CA SER A 767 13.88 18.36 8.14
C SER A 767 13.59 16.91 7.66
N ALA A 768 12.33 16.60 7.45
CA ALA A 768 11.98 15.30 6.88
C ALA A 768 12.60 15.10 5.48
N TYR A 769 12.79 16.18 4.72
CA TYR A 769 13.51 16.17 3.45
C TYR A 769 14.94 15.63 3.60
N ASP A 770 15.70 16.16 4.56
CA ASP A 770 17.09 15.75 4.82
C ASP A 770 17.15 14.32 5.37
N ILE A 771 16.19 13.93 6.25
CA ILE A 771 16.07 12.57 6.79
C ILE A 771 15.85 11.57 5.66
N LEU A 772 14.86 11.81 4.80
CA LEU A 772 14.51 10.89 3.69
C LEU A 772 15.66 10.79 2.69
N THR A 773 16.29 11.92 2.34
CA THR A 773 17.44 11.95 1.44
C THR A 773 18.61 11.15 2.00
N PHE A 774 18.94 11.35 3.27
CA PHE A 774 20.01 10.60 3.93
C PHE A 774 19.70 9.10 4.01
N MET A 775 18.49 8.75 4.45
CA MET A 775 18.07 7.35 4.56
C MET A 775 18.08 6.65 3.20
N PHE A 776 17.55 7.30 2.16
CA PHE A 776 17.53 6.71 0.82
C PHE A 776 18.95 6.51 0.27
N ASN A 777 19.85 7.49 0.42
CA ASN A 777 21.24 7.37 0.01
C ASN A 777 21.92 6.18 0.70
N VAL A 778 21.77 6.02 2.02
CA VAL A 778 22.35 4.90 2.77
C VAL A 778 21.79 3.56 2.27
N VAL A 779 20.49 3.46 2.06
CA VAL A 779 19.85 2.23 1.57
C VAL A 779 20.33 1.90 0.16
N PHE A 780 20.25 2.85 -0.76
CA PHE A 780 20.60 2.68 -2.16
C PHE A 780 22.05 2.24 -2.36
N HIS A 781 23.01 2.97 -1.75
CA HIS A 781 24.43 2.68 -1.89
C HIS A 781 24.83 1.33 -1.28
N ASN A 782 24.14 0.88 -0.22
CA ASN A 782 24.50 -0.38 0.43
C ASN A 782 23.76 -1.60 -0.14
N MET A 783 22.61 -1.42 -0.79
CA MET A 783 21.82 -2.53 -1.32
C MET A 783 22.01 -2.73 -2.83
N TYR A 784 22.32 -1.68 -3.57
CA TYR A 784 22.49 -1.76 -5.02
C TYR A 784 23.93 -1.56 -5.48
N ARG A 785 24.65 -0.60 -4.87
CA ARG A 785 26.05 -0.28 -5.20
C ARG A 785 26.26 0.06 -6.68
N SER A 786 25.35 0.79 -7.27
CA SER A 786 25.65 1.43 -8.54
C SER A 786 26.73 2.50 -8.34
N GLU A 787 27.13 3.18 -9.36
CA GLU A 787 28.12 4.24 -9.24
C GLU A 787 27.73 5.25 -8.15
N TRP A 788 28.70 5.64 -7.32
CA TRP A 788 28.51 6.69 -6.34
C TRP A 788 28.23 8.01 -7.05
N ALA A 789 27.02 8.54 -6.93
CA ALA A 789 26.64 9.85 -7.41
C ALA A 789 25.75 10.52 -6.36
N PRO A 790 25.83 11.85 -6.20
CA PRO A 790 24.87 12.57 -5.36
C PRO A 790 23.49 12.45 -6.00
N LEU A 791 22.53 11.99 -5.21
CA LEU A 791 21.13 11.84 -5.68
C LEU A 791 20.40 13.19 -5.65
N PHE A 792 20.84 14.12 -4.80
CA PHE A 792 20.24 15.45 -4.63
C PHE A 792 21.36 16.49 -4.46
N GLY A 793 21.29 17.58 -5.22
CA GLY A 793 22.39 18.52 -5.39
C GLY A 793 22.42 19.75 -4.47
N GLU A 794 21.47 19.93 -3.53
CA GLU A 794 21.27 21.28 -2.98
C GLU A 794 22.04 21.61 -1.70
N ALA A 795 22.36 20.63 -0.86
CA ALA A 795 23.01 20.88 0.42
C ALA A 795 24.39 20.23 0.52
N VAL A 796 25.35 20.81 -0.15
CA VAL A 796 26.76 20.35 -0.13
C VAL A 796 27.59 21.34 0.66
N ILE A 797 28.18 20.91 1.77
CA ILE A 797 29.22 21.69 2.43
C ILE A 797 30.53 21.53 1.66
N ASP A 798 31.07 22.63 1.14
CA ASP A 798 32.36 22.59 0.50
C ASP A 798 33.45 22.49 1.57
N CYS A 799 34.14 21.37 1.59
CA CYS A 799 35.21 21.09 2.56
C CYS A 799 36.34 20.32 1.88
N ASP A 800 37.55 20.51 2.37
CA ASP A 800 38.70 19.71 1.97
C ASP A 800 38.52 18.25 2.41
N MET A 801 39.03 17.34 1.61
CA MET A 801 38.87 15.90 1.91
C MET A 801 39.85 15.51 3.02
N PRO A 802 39.36 14.84 4.06
CA PRO A 802 40.21 14.34 5.14
C PRO A 802 41.09 13.17 4.66
N ASN A 803 42.21 12.95 5.31
CA ASN A 803 42.96 11.70 5.12
C ASN A 803 42.19 10.49 5.64
N GLU A 804 42.47 9.30 5.10
CA GLU A 804 41.80 8.05 5.50
C GLU A 804 41.98 7.80 7.02
N GLU A 805 43.10 8.18 7.60
CA GLU A 805 43.43 8.07 9.02
C GLU A 805 42.59 9.00 9.90
N THR A 806 42.34 10.24 9.48
CA THR A 806 41.57 11.24 10.24
C THR A 806 40.09 10.83 10.37
N VAL A 807 39.50 10.14 9.34
CA VAL A 807 38.14 9.61 9.42
C VAL A 807 38.05 8.42 10.39
N ILE A 808 39.22 7.77 10.69
CA ILE A 808 39.28 6.67 11.64
C ILE A 808 39.35 7.21 13.09
N GLU A 809 40.08 8.30 13.32
CA GLU A 809 40.23 8.89 14.66
C GLU A 809 38.95 9.56 15.17
N GLU A 810 38.11 10.13 14.30
CA GLU A 810 36.79 10.65 14.68
C GLU A 810 35.81 9.56 15.17
N THR A 811 36.24 8.30 15.20
CA THR A 811 35.39 7.12 15.48
C THR A 811 35.77 6.34 16.74
N GLN A 812 36.83 6.70 17.43
CA GLN A 812 37.18 6.18 18.77
C GLN A 812 36.63 7.08 19.88
#